data_3562d63edb2f1b616ef268c2e5262ee2
#
_entry.id   3562d63edb2f1b616ef268c2e5262ee2
#
_cell.length_a   1.000
_cell.length_b   1.000
_cell.length_c   1.000
_cell.angle_alpha   90.00
_cell.angle_beta   90.00
_cell.angle_gamma   90.00
#
_symmetry.space_group_name_H-M   'P 1'
#
loop_
_entity.id
_entity.type
_entity.pdbx_description
1 polymer ?
#
loop_
_entity_poly.entity_id
_entity_poly.type
_entity_poly.pdbx_seq_one_letter_code
_entity_poly.pdbx_strand_id
1 'polypeptide(L)'
;MTFDVAAAAALHSAWRTFMDARDERGRPPLVRDRMAWLADRRALLCEMVECGGKPLRIEAENTSTVDLAGDAHTAAEAAGLLDIAIERTTNPDGRGRGRTVVRLVGRPDPAARYTVESIDVTRTRSRPYPPFITSTLQQAASSRLGMSTDRTMRIAQQLYEGIDLPDEGRVGLITYMRTDSTNLSGEAIGMARRYLQERLGDAYLPDAPRVYTSSNESAQEAHEAIRPTDAFREPDRIAGALTDEQLKLYRLIWQGFLACQTTDAQWDSTAVRMRRSDRDTGAVFKATGRVLRFDGFYRISGVPRDDGEQVLPSFDKGASLAPLDIEPRQKFQAPPPRYTEASLVKKLEEEGSGRPSTYASIINVIENRGYVEQHERRFHATALGEAVTGFLKRGFRDQFIEIGYTREIERELDQVAQGTKPWTDMLHEFHDELSPKLETALQEQHEKAKADPAPYACPECGRQLEYRLGKKGRFLSCSGYNEKVTVPPPPPAKGSRRRTAKPKEVPACSFAMPVDRSGRPLLPEQIDLLSPGGVPMVKRTGRFGDFLVEDRPRPVKQKGKDAPDEPPPFILNIDRKGAVKFPSPPPLVTDLVCTKCGAHLNLRDGKRGPWLGCSAFPKCRGRETFSKLPEPDQKALERRLAEHLGGQRTLSLTRRDGATPVPEGTPVASLTIEGGVAELQPFP
;
A
#
# COMPACT_ATOMS: atom_id res chain seq x y z
N MET A 1 -29.43 -15.98 10.05
CA MET A 1 -30.55 -16.72 10.64
C MET A 1 -30.67 -16.38 12.12
N THR A 2 -31.85 -16.47 12.69
CA THR A 2 -32.10 -16.22 14.12
C THR A 2 -32.83 -17.38 14.78
N PHE A 3 -32.52 -17.65 16.05
CA PHE A 3 -33.24 -18.60 16.89
C PHE A 3 -34.53 -18.01 17.49
N ASP A 4 -34.67 -16.68 17.46
CA ASP A 4 -35.92 -16.01 17.83
C ASP A 4 -36.85 -15.96 16.63
N VAL A 5 -37.56 -17.06 16.43
CA VAL A 5 -38.45 -17.25 15.30
C VAL A 5 -39.60 -16.24 15.34
N ALA A 6 -40.10 -15.88 16.51
CA ALA A 6 -41.20 -14.94 16.66
C ALA A 6 -40.81 -13.51 16.32
N ALA A 7 -39.58 -13.14 16.66
CA ALA A 7 -39.04 -11.79 16.42
C ALA A 7 -38.39 -11.65 15.02
N ALA A 8 -38.32 -12.68 14.19
CA ALA A 8 -37.55 -12.67 12.95
C ALA A 8 -37.87 -11.49 12.03
N ALA A 9 -39.15 -11.14 11.87
CA ALA A 9 -39.56 -10.01 11.02
C ALA A 9 -39.13 -8.66 11.59
N ALA A 10 -39.23 -8.45 12.91
CA ALA A 10 -38.77 -7.23 13.57
C ALA A 10 -37.24 -7.12 13.51
N LEU A 11 -36.53 -8.23 13.70
CA LEU A 11 -35.09 -8.32 13.60
C LEU A 11 -34.61 -8.07 12.16
N HIS A 12 -35.35 -8.48 11.14
CA HIS A 12 -35.04 -8.16 9.75
C HIS A 12 -35.03 -6.65 9.52
N SER A 13 -36.09 -5.93 9.95
CA SER A 13 -36.16 -4.47 9.80
C SER A 13 -35.01 -3.77 10.55
N ALA A 14 -34.73 -4.21 11.78
CA ALA A 14 -33.63 -3.67 12.58
C ALA A 14 -32.26 -3.95 11.94
N TRP A 15 -32.06 -5.13 11.36
CA TRP A 15 -30.84 -5.48 10.63
C TRP A 15 -30.63 -4.59 9.40
N ARG A 16 -31.68 -4.38 8.60
CA ARG A 16 -31.60 -3.51 7.43
C ARG A 16 -31.24 -2.08 7.83
N THR A 17 -31.90 -1.53 8.85
CA THR A 17 -31.56 -0.21 9.39
C THR A 17 -30.10 -0.14 9.85
N PHE A 18 -29.61 -1.16 10.55
CA PHE A 18 -28.22 -1.25 10.98
C PHE A 18 -27.26 -1.31 9.79
N MET A 19 -27.54 -2.14 8.77
CA MET A 19 -26.68 -2.30 7.59
C MET A 19 -26.66 -1.09 6.67
N ASP A 20 -27.74 -0.29 6.66
CA ASP A 20 -27.83 0.95 5.87
C ASP A 20 -27.19 2.15 6.59
N ALA A 21 -26.91 2.03 7.87
CA ALA A 21 -26.20 3.08 8.63
C ALA A 21 -24.81 3.34 8.03
N ARG A 22 -24.40 4.61 8.07
CA ARG A 22 -23.07 5.03 7.62
C ARG A 22 -22.39 5.84 8.71
N ASP A 23 -21.08 5.61 8.88
CA ASP A 23 -20.27 6.44 9.78
C ASP A 23 -20.05 7.85 9.19
N GLU A 24 -19.39 8.72 9.96
CA GLU A 24 -19.04 10.09 9.53
C GLU A 24 -18.22 10.14 8.23
N ARG A 25 -17.65 9.02 7.80
CA ARG A 25 -16.87 8.87 6.56
C ARG A 25 -17.65 8.16 5.46
N GLY A 26 -18.96 7.93 5.63
CA GLY A 26 -19.82 7.26 4.68
C GLY A 26 -19.60 5.73 4.58
N ARG A 27 -18.92 5.10 5.54
CA ARG A 27 -18.61 3.66 5.51
C ARG A 27 -19.72 2.84 6.18
N PRO A 28 -20.02 1.63 5.66
CA PRO A 28 -20.97 0.72 6.28
C PRO A 28 -20.41 0.14 7.60
N PRO A 29 -21.26 -0.49 8.43
CA PRO A 29 -20.83 -1.17 9.65
C PRO A 29 -19.68 -2.16 9.40
N LEU A 30 -18.67 -2.15 10.26
CA LEU A 30 -17.54 -3.05 10.17
C LEU A 30 -17.98 -4.51 10.39
N VAL A 31 -17.19 -5.46 9.91
CA VAL A 31 -17.50 -6.90 10.07
C VAL A 31 -17.67 -7.27 11.54
N ARG A 32 -16.77 -6.80 12.43
CA ARG A 32 -16.87 -7.04 13.87
C ARG A 32 -18.18 -6.51 14.48
N ASP A 33 -18.65 -5.33 14.02
CA ASP A 33 -19.86 -4.70 14.54
C ASP A 33 -21.09 -5.49 14.10
N ARG A 34 -21.04 -6.04 12.89
CA ARG A 34 -22.06 -6.97 12.37
C ARG A 34 -22.10 -8.27 13.15
N MET A 35 -20.93 -8.86 13.47
CA MET A 35 -20.86 -10.08 14.27
C MET A 35 -21.35 -9.85 15.70
N ALA A 36 -21.00 -8.73 16.33
CA ALA A 36 -21.50 -8.35 17.63
C ALA A 36 -23.03 -8.17 17.62
N TRP A 37 -23.56 -7.45 16.63
CA TRP A 37 -25.01 -7.24 16.47
C TRP A 37 -25.79 -8.57 16.37
N LEU A 38 -25.26 -9.54 15.60
CA LEU A 38 -25.84 -10.86 15.46
C LEU A 38 -25.78 -11.65 16.78
N ALA A 39 -24.64 -11.65 17.45
CA ALA A 39 -24.43 -12.37 18.70
C ALA A 39 -25.38 -11.90 19.79
N ASP A 40 -25.54 -10.57 19.98
CA ASP A 40 -26.45 -9.96 20.95
C ASP A 40 -27.92 -10.39 20.76
N ARG A 41 -28.30 -10.79 19.56
CA ARG A 41 -29.67 -11.16 19.18
C ARG A 41 -29.85 -12.64 18.90
N ARG A 42 -28.91 -13.47 19.38
CA ARG A 42 -28.92 -14.92 19.15
C ARG A 42 -29.14 -15.26 17.68
N ALA A 43 -28.52 -14.49 16.80
CA ALA A 43 -28.54 -14.70 15.37
C ALA A 43 -27.12 -15.09 14.90
N LEU A 44 -27.07 -15.74 13.73
CA LEU A 44 -25.82 -16.21 13.17
C LEU A 44 -25.75 -15.98 11.67
N LEU A 45 -24.53 -15.77 11.19
CA LEU A 45 -24.21 -15.76 9.77
C LEU A 45 -24.01 -17.21 9.31
N CYS A 46 -24.64 -17.55 8.19
CA CYS A 46 -24.48 -18.87 7.59
C CYS A 46 -24.43 -18.76 6.07
N GLU A 47 -23.77 -19.69 5.44
CA GLU A 47 -23.69 -19.82 3.98
C GLU A 47 -24.48 -21.04 3.52
N MET A 48 -25.19 -20.92 2.40
CA MET A 48 -25.87 -22.05 1.77
C MET A 48 -24.81 -22.95 1.13
N VAL A 49 -24.83 -24.23 1.48
CA VAL A 49 -23.86 -25.24 1.02
C VAL A 49 -24.47 -26.33 0.15
N GLU A 50 -25.80 -26.53 0.23
CA GLU A 50 -26.53 -27.49 -0.62
C GLU A 50 -27.83 -26.87 -1.10
N CYS A 51 -28.24 -27.27 -2.30
CA CYS A 51 -29.53 -26.96 -2.91
C CYS A 51 -30.01 -28.18 -3.73
N GLY A 52 -31.30 -28.54 -3.59
CA GLY A 52 -31.84 -29.70 -4.29
C GLY A 52 -31.13 -31.01 -3.93
N GLY A 53 -30.60 -31.14 -2.70
CA GLY A 53 -29.87 -32.32 -2.23
C GLY A 53 -28.46 -32.49 -2.83
N LYS A 54 -27.93 -31.48 -3.51
CA LYS A 54 -26.59 -31.46 -4.10
C LYS A 54 -25.77 -30.29 -3.54
N PRO A 55 -24.43 -30.42 -3.51
CA PRO A 55 -23.57 -29.27 -3.17
C PRO A 55 -23.88 -28.06 -4.03
N LEU A 56 -24.03 -26.88 -3.42
CA LEU A 56 -24.29 -25.65 -4.13
C LEU A 56 -23.06 -25.25 -4.93
N ARG A 57 -23.15 -25.26 -6.25
CA ARG A 57 -22.15 -24.81 -7.18
C ARG A 57 -22.80 -23.95 -8.26
N ILE A 58 -22.72 -22.64 -8.08
CA ILE A 58 -23.12 -21.63 -9.07
C ILE A 58 -21.86 -20.87 -9.45
N GLU A 59 -21.07 -21.49 -10.29
CA GLU A 59 -19.77 -20.95 -10.71
C GLU A 59 -19.56 -21.15 -12.21
N ALA A 60 -18.82 -20.26 -12.82
CA ALA A 60 -18.45 -20.35 -14.21
C ALA A 60 -17.00 -19.97 -14.38
N GLU A 61 -16.20 -20.87 -14.95
CA GLU A 61 -14.82 -20.63 -15.30
C GLU A 61 -14.73 -19.89 -16.63
N ASN A 62 -13.87 -18.84 -16.65
CA ASN A 62 -13.38 -18.18 -17.88
C ASN A 62 -14.46 -17.76 -18.90
N THR A 63 -15.65 -17.50 -18.46
CA THR A 63 -16.78 -17.45 -19.34
C THR A 63 -17.21 -16.05 -19.70
N SER A 64 -17.03 -15.74 -20.93
CA SER A 64 -17.58 -14.52 -21.49
C SER A 64 -19.12 -14.55 -21.68
N THR A 65 -19.82 -15.68 -21.54
CA THR A 65 -21.18 -15.84 -22.01
C THR A 65 -22.23 -16.41 -21.05
N VAL A 66 -21.87 -16.90 -19.84
CA VAL A 66 -22.84 -17.54 -18.93
C VAL A 66 -23.48 -16.53 -17.98
N ASP A 67 -24.79 -16.37 -18.02
CA ASP A 67 -25.56 -15.63 -17.02
C ASP A 67 -26.02 -16.61 -15.93
N LEU A 68 -25.42 -16.49 -14.76
CA LEU A 68 -25.73 -17.32 -13.58
C LEU A 68 -26.93 -16.79 -12.77
N ALA A 69 -27.59 -15.74 -13.22
CA ALA A 69 -28.69 -15.12 -12.48
C ALA A 69 -29.89 -16.07 -12.30
N GLY A 70 -30.18 -16.94 -13.28
CA GLY A 70 -31.23 -17.92 -13.19
C GLY A 70 -30.96 -18.98 -12.13
N ASP A 71 -29.76 -19.55 -12.11
CA ASP A 71 -29.37 -20.56 -11.11
C ASP A 71 -29.33 -19.93 -9.69
N ALA A 72 -28.83 -18.70 -9.59
CA ALA A 72 -28.83 -17.95 -8.33
C ALA A 72 -30.24 -17.62 -7.85
N HIS A 73 -31.21 -17.35 -8.77
CA HIS A 73 -32.59 -17.12 -8.46
C HIS A 73 -33.21 -18.38 -7.87
N THR A 74 -33.04 -19.53 -8.53
CA THR A 74 -33.54 -20.82 -8.05
C THR A 74 -32.98 -21.17 -6.66
N ALA A 75 -31.69 -20.95 -6.44
CA ALA A 75 -31.09 -21.16 -5.13
C ALA A 75 -31.62 -20.17 -4.07
N ALA A 76 -31.88 -18.92 -4.44
CA ALA A 76 -32.44 -17.93 -3.54
C ALA A 76 -33.90 -18.26 -3.14
N GLU A 77 -34.72 -18.76 -4.06
CA GLU A 77 -36.08 -19.29 -3.76
C GLU A 77 -35.99 -20.49 -2.84
N ALA A 78 -35.10 -21.44 -3.14
CA ALA A 78 -34.89 -22.60 -2.27
C ALA A 78 -34.42 -22.19 -0.87
N ALA A 79 -33.69 -21.11 -0.76
CA ALA A 79 -33.28 -20.48 0.49
C ALA A 79 -34.41 -19.70 1.19
N GLY A 80 -35.56 -19.54 0.62
CA GLY A 80 -36.68 -18.79 1.19
C GLY A 80 -36.63 -17.28 0.98
N LEU A 81 -36.12 -16.84 -0.14
CA LEU A 81 -36.28 -15.47 -0.60
C LEU A 81 -37.53 -15.38 -1.47
N LEU A 82 -38.37 -14.37 -1.23
CA LEU A 82 -39.60 -14.10 -1.97
C LEU A 82 -39.49 -12.78 -2.76
N ASP A 83 -40.35 -12.66 -3.77
CA ASP A 83 -40.46 -11.43 -4.60
C ASP A 83 -39.10 -11.02 -5.19
N ILE A 84 -38.38 -11.97 -5.74
CA ILE A 84 -36.99 -11.79 -6.18
C ILE A 84 -36.93 -10.97 -7.46
N ALA A 85 -36.33 -9.79 -7.37
CA ALA A 85 -35.97 -8.97 -8.51
C ALA A 85 -34.46 -9.10 -8.83
N ILE A 86 -34.15 -9.17 -10.13
CA ILE A 86 -32.78 -9.21 -10.61
C ILE A 86 -32.37 -7.80 -11.07
N GLU A 87 -31.54 -7.16 -10.29
CA GLU A 87 -30.98 -5.84 -10.59
C GLU A 87 -29.61 -5.99 -11.26
N ARG A 88 -29.41 -5.25 -12.35
CA ARG A 88 -28.11 -5.17 -13.03
C ARG A 88 -27.58 -3.76 -12.97
N THR A 89 -26.41 -3.59 -12.34
CA THR A 89 -25.74 -2.29 -12.22
C THR A 89 -24.36 -2.33 -12.87
N THR A 90 -23.92 -1.18 -13.36
CA THR A 90 -22.59 -1.04 -13.95
C THR A 90 -21.59 -0.64 -12.86
N ASN A 91 -20.54 -1.43 -12.68
CA ASN A 91 -19.38 -1.04 -11.87
C ASN A 91 -18.40 -0.28 -12.76
N PRO A 92 -18.19 1.04 -12.58
CA PRO A 92 -17.30 1.83 -13.41
C PRO A 92 -15.84 1.39 -13.29
N ASP A 93 -15.44 0.82 -12.15
CA ASP A 93 -14.09 0.33 -11.90
C ASP A 93 -13.88 -1.12 -12.37
N GLY A 94 -14.95 -1.81 -12.73
CA GLY A 94 -14.94 -3.19 -13.21
C GLY A 94 -14.41 -3.29 -14.65
N ARG A 95 -13.60 -4.32 -14.90
CA ARG A 95 -13.11 -4.68 -16.24
C ARG A 95 -13.79 -5.96 -16.73
N GLY A 96 -14.00 -6.03 -18.01
CA GLY A 96 -14.66 -7.21 -18.62
C GLY A 96 -16.05 -7.43 -18.02
N ARG A 97 -16.33 -8.65 -17.56
CA ARG A 97 -17.62 -9.00 -16.93
C ARG A 97 -17.84 -8.43 -15.55
N GLY A 98 -16.77 -8.17 -14.78
CA GLY A 98 -16.87 -7.45 -13.51
C GLY A 98 -17.45 -6.04 -13.65
N ARG A 99 -17.64 -5.57 -14.88
CA ARG A 99 -18.32 -4.30 -15.18
C ARG A 99 -19.84 -4.37 -14.91
N THR A 100 -20.44 -5.54 -15.05
CA THR A 100 -21.86 -5.73 -14.73
C THR A 100 -21.97 -6.51 -13.43
N VAL A 101 -22.53 -5.89 -12.41
CA VAL A 101 -22.85 -6.54 -11.14
C VAL A 101 -24.32 -6.92 -11.14
N VAL A 102 -24.58 -8.19 -10.94
CA VAL A 102 -25.95 -8.73 -10.80
C VAL A 102 -26.24 -8.86 -9.31
N ARG A 103 -27.35 -8.31 -8.88
CA ARG A 103 -27.85 -8.37 -7.51
C ARG A 103 -29.27 -8.95 -7.53
N LEU A 104 -29.52 -9.94 -6.69
CA LEU A 104 -30.86 -10.43 -6.43
C LEU A 104 -31.37 -9.78 -5.15
N VAL A 105 -32.50 -9.12 -5.26
CA VAL A 105 -33.15 -8.42 -4.14
C VAL A 105 -34.53 -9.02 -3.93
N GLY A 106 -34.85 -9.30 -2.68
CA GLY A 106 -36.14 -9.85 -2.29
C GLY A 106 -36.36 -9.73 -0.79
N ARG A 107 -37.42 -10.31 -0.27
CA ARG A 107 -37.67 -10.36 1.17
C ARG A 107 -37.63 -11.81 1.68
N PRO A 108 -37.14 -12.04 2.91
CA PRO A 108 -37.17 -13.36 3.52
C PRO A 108 -38.64 -13.85 3.68
N ASP A 109 -38.87 -15.11 3.38
CA ASP A 109 -40.17 -15.77 3.63
C ASP A 109 -40.38 -15.88 5.15
N PRO A 110 -41.41 -15.23 5.72
CA PRO A 110 -41.66 -15.30 7.16
C PRO A 110 -42.09 -16.70 7.62
N ALA A 111 -42.57 -17.55 6.68
CA ALA A 111 -42.96 -18.94 6.94
C ALA A 111 -41.76 -19.90 6.87
N ALA A 112 -40.64 -19.52 6.28
CA ALA A 112 -39.45 -20.37 6.16
C ALA A 112 -38.92 -20.79 7.54
N ARG A 113 -38.66 -22.06 7.69
CA ARG A 113 -38.07 -22.65 8.92
C ARG A 113 -36.89 -23.52 8.57
N TYR A 114 -35.93 -23.47 9.45
CA TYR A 114 -34.72 -24.27 9.37
C TYR A 114 -34.54 -25.04 10.67
N THR A 115 -34.08 -26.26 10.58
CA THR A 115 -33.82 -27.11 11.75
C THR A 115 -32.32 -27.44 11.79
N VAL A 116 -31.74 -27.39 12.98
CA VAL A 116 -30.35 -27.81 13.19
C VAL A 116 -30.26 -29.33 12.97
N GLU A 117 -29.57 -29.72 11.91
CA GLU A 117 -29.36 -31.11 11.50
C GLU A 117 -28.19 -31.76 12.23
N SER A 118 -27.05 -31.05 12.28
CA SER A 118 -25.86 -31.50 13.01
C SER A 118 -25.09 -30.33 13.63
N ILE A 119 -24.38 -30.67 14.70
CA ILE A 119 -23.45 -29.81 15.40
C ILE A 119 -22.17 -30.62 15.57
N ASP A 120 -21.12 -30.23 14.84
CA ASP A 120 -19.84 -30.92 14.84
C ASP A 120 -18.82 -30.02 15.53
N VAL A 121 -18.33 -30.46 16.69
CA VAL A 121 -17.30 -29.75 17.44
C VAL A 121 -15.96 -30.48 17.29
N THR A 122 -14.98 -29.78 16.74
CA THR A 122 -13.64 -30.33 16.54
C THR A 122 -12.61 -29.49 17.28
N ARG A 123 -11.79 -30.15 18.10
CA ARG A 123 -10.69 -29.48 18.77
C ARG A 123 -9.50 -29.36 17.83
N THR A 124 -9.10 -28.12 17.53
CA THR A 124 -7.96 -27.80 16.68
C THR A 124 -6.85 -27.15 17.53
N ARG A 125 -5.62 -27.26 17.06
CA ARG A 125 -4.45 -26.67 17.69
C ARG A 125 -3.75 -25.72 16.74
N SER A 126 -3.36 -24.56 17.25
CA SER A 126 -2.47 -23.64 16.55
C SER A 126 -1.08 -23.74 17.16
N ARG A 127 -0.08 -23.99 16.32
CA ARG A 127 1.32 -24.07 16.75
C ARG A 127 1.97 -22.70 16.72
N PRO A 128 2.92 -22.41 17.62
CA PRO A 128 3.72 -21.19 17.54
C PRO A 128 4.59 -21.18 16.30
N TYR A 129 4.90 -19.98 15.81
CA TYR A 129 5.85 -19.78 14.72
C TYR A 129 7.28 -20.06 15.19
N PRO A 130 8.18 -20.44 14.28
CA PRO A 130 9.61 -20.50 14.55
C PRO A 130 10.15 -19.16 15.05
N PRO A 131 11.31 -19.13 15.73
CA PRO A 131 11.99 -17.89 16.07
C PRO A 131 12.35 -17.13 14.79
N PHE A 132 12.52 -15.82 14.91
CA PHE A 132 12.76 -14.98 13.75
C PHE A 132 14.10 -15.25 13.07
N ILE A 133 14.04 -15.30 11.75
CA ILE A 133 15.17 -15.09 10.84
C ILE A 133 14.99 -13.70 10.18
N THR A 134 15.97 -13.23 9.43
CA THR A 134 15.93 -11.90 8.81
C THR A 134 14.66 -11.68 7.98
N SER A 135 14.30 -12.62 7.12
CA SER A 135 13.13 -12.51 6.25
C SER A 135 11.82 -12.44 7.04
N THR A 136 11.64 -13.34 8.01
CA THR A 136 10.41 -13.39 8.83
C THR A 136 10.30 -12.20 9.77
N LEU A 137 11.42 -11.67 10.30
CA LEU A 137 11.43 -10.43 11.06
C LEU A 137 11.00 -9.23 10.21
N GLN A 138 11.53 -9.09 8.99
CA GLN A 138 11.14 -8.04 8.05
C GLN A 138 9.65 -8.12 7.69
N GLN A 139 9.15 -9.33 7.42
CA GLN A 139 7.72 -9.58 7.14
C GLN A 139 6.84 -9.18 8.33
N ALA A 140 7.19 -9.61 9.54
CA ALA A 140 6.44 -9.31 10.74
C ALA A 140 6.49 -7.81 11.11
N ALA A 141 7.64 -7.16 11.00
CA ALA A 141 7.79 -5.73 11.23
C ALA A 141 6.99 -4.90 10.21
N SER A 142 7.01 -5.28 8.93
CA SER A 142 6.23 -4.61 7.89
C SER A 142 4.72 -4.76 8.11
N SER A 143 4.25 -5.97 8.41
CA SER A 143 2.81 -6.27 8.56
C SER A 143 2.23 -5.76 9.87
N ARG A 144 2.93 -5.94 11.01
CA ARG A 144 2.42 -5.64 12.35
C ARG A 144 2.76 -4.23 12.81
N LEU A 145 3.95 -3.72 12.47
CA LEU A 145 4.45 -2.42 12.94
C LEU A 145 4.42 -1.34 11.86
N GLY A 146 4.19 -1.72 10.59
CA GLY A 146 4.22 -0.80 9.45
C GLY A 146 5.62 -0.24 9.14
N MET A 147 6.67 -0.93 9.56
CA MET A 147 8.06 -0.57 9.31
C MET A 147 8.51 -1.08 7.93
N SER A 148 9.26 -0.27 7.18
CA SER A 148 9.92 -0.75 5.96
C SER A 148 11.05 -1.72 6.30
N THR A 149 11.44 -2.56 5.35
CA THR A 149 12.54 -3.52 5.49
C THR A 149 13.86 -2.84 5.85
N ASP A 150 14.20 -1.72 5.19
CA ASP A 150 15.39 -0.92 5.52
C ASP A 150 15.36 -0.35 6.94
N ARG A 151 14.21 0.18 7.36
CA ARG A 151 14.04 0.73 8.71
C ARG A 151 14.15 -0.36 9.76
N THR A 152 13.55 -1.54 9.51
CA THR A 152 13.64 -2.70 10.38
C THR A 152 15.09 -3.13 10.59
N MET A 153 15.86 -3.26 9.51
CA MET A 153 17.26 -3.68 9.60
C MET A 153 18.14 -2.64 10.30
N ARG A 154 17.89 -1.35 10.09
CA ARG A 154 18.64 -0.28 10.77
C ARG A 154 18.39 -0.28 12.28
N ILE A 155 17.13 -0.47 12.70
CA ILE A 155 16.80 -0.55 14.12
C ILE A 155 17.34 -1.84 14.73
N ALA A 156 17.24 -2.98 14.04
CA ALA A 156 17.80 -4.24 14.48
C ALA A 156 19.33 -4.14 14.68
N GLN A 157 20.04 -3.45 13.76
CA GLN A 157 21.48 -3.17 13.90
C GLN A 157 21.77 -2.39 15.18
N GLN A 158 20.98 -1.36 15.50
CA GLN A 158 21.17 -0.58 16.73
C GLN A 158 20.95 -1.42 17.99
N LEU A 159 19.92 -2.28 18.00
CA LEU A 159 19.65 -3.18 19.10
C LEU A 159 20.77 -4.22 19.30
N TYR A 160 21.39 -4.67 18.22
CA TYR A 160 22.52 -5.59 18.27
C TYR A 160 23.81 -4.92 18.73
N GLU A 161 24.12 -3.72 18.21
CA GLU A 161 25.36 -2.99 18.54
C GLU A 161 25.40 -2.47 19.97
N GLY A 162 24.23 -2.40 20.61
CA GLY A 162 24.07 -2.06 22.02
C GLY A 162 23.34 -0.75 22.28
N ILE A 163 22.59 -0.80 23.35
CA ILE A 163 21.83 0.32 23.93
C ILE A 163 22.38 0.58 25.33
N ASP A 164 22.50 1.85 25.72
CA ASP A 164 22.94 2.23 27.05
C ASP A 164 21.78 2.02 28.05
N LEU A 165 21.87 0.99 28.86
CA LEU A 165 20.95 0.72 29.96
C LEU A 165 21.45 1.35 31.27
N PRO A 166 20.57 1.95 32.08
CA PRO A 166 21.00 2.70 33.28
C PRO A 166 21.91 1.93 34.24
N ASP A 167 21.61 0.64 34.44
CA ASP A 167 22.30 -0.17 35.47
C ASP A 167 23.34 -1.14 34.87
N GLU A 168 23.37 -1.32 33.55
CA GLU A 168 24.19 -2.35 32.90
C GLU A 168 25.19 -1.75 31.87
N GLY A 169 25.11 -0.45 31.61
CA GLY A 169 25.90 0.21 30.57
C GLY A 169 25.45 -0.20 29.16
N ARG A 170 26.38 -0.24 28.19
CA ARG A 170 26.06 -0.55 26.78
C ARG A 170 25.93 -2.06 26.58
N VAL A 171 24.73 -2.52 26.27
CA VAL A 171 24.38 -3.93 26.11
C VAL A 171 23.71 -4.19 24.78
N GLY A 172 24.18 -5.20 24.03
CA GLY A 172 23.49 -5.75 22.86
C GLY A 172 22.21 -6.46 23.30
N LEU A 173 21.07 -6.01 22.82
CA LEU A 173 19.76 -6.52 23.25
C LEU A 173 19.29 -7.73 22.45
N ILE A 174 19.82 -7.96 21.25
CA ILE A 174 19.44 -9.08 20.38
C ILE A 174 20.68 -9.77 19.83
N THR A 175 20.51 -11.00 19.35
CA THR A 175 21.51 -11.73 18.56
C THR A 175 21.68 -11.11 17.19
N TYR A 176 22.68 -11.56 16.43
CA TYR A 176 22.96 -11.04 15.09
C TYR A 176 21.74 -11.16 14.16
N MET A 177 21.33 -10.04 13.56
CA MET A 177 20.05 -9.92 12.84
C MET A 177 20.11 -10.35 11.39
N ARG A 178 21.28 -10.69 10.84
CA ARG A 178 21.41 -11.21 9.48
C ARG A 178 21.66 -12.71 9.52
N THR A 179 20.58 -13.46 9.67
CA THR A 179 20.60 -14.91 9.78
C THR A 179 19.41 -15.54 9.05
N ASP A 180 19.60 -16.68 8.49
CA ASP A 180 18.56 -17.56 7.93
C ASP A 180 18.39 -18.83 8.78
N SER A 181 19.09 -18.92 9.92
CA SER A 181 19.01 -20.04 10.86
C SER A 181 17.88 -19.82 11.87
N THR A 182 17.05 -20.85 12.07
CA THR A 182 16.04 -20.91 13.15
C THR A 182 16.56 -21.60 14.40
N ASN A 183 17.86 -21.95 14.46
CA ASN A 183 18.45 -22.65 15.58
C ASN A 183 18.51 -21.76 16.82
N LEU A 184 18.30 -22.37 17.98
CA LEU A 184 18.47 -21.76 19.29
C LEU A 184 19.46 -22.59 20.09
N SER A 185 20.39 -21.94 20.78
CA SER A 185 21.29 -22.63 21.68
C SER A 185 20.55 -23.28 22.86
N GLY A 186 21.11 -24.33 23.42
CA GLY A 186 20.53 -24.98 24.60
C GLY A 186 20.38 -24.03 25.79
N GLU A 187 21.31 -23.07 25.93
CA GLU A 187 21.24 -22.02 26.95
C GLU A 187 20.04 -21.08 26.73
N ALA A 188 19.83 -20.63 25.47
CA ALA A 188 18.71 -19.77 25.10
C ALA A 188 17.36 -20.48 25.34
N ILE A 189 17.25 -21.74 24.96
CA ILE A 189 16.07 -22.59 25.23
C ILE A 189 15.84 -22.71 26.74
N GLY A 190 16.88 -23.03 27.50
CA GLY A 190 16.81 -23.13 28.97
C GLY A 190 16.36 -21.82 29.62
N MET A 191 16.86 -20.70 29.16
CA MET A 191 16.48 -19.38 29.61
C MET A 191 15.00 -19.06 29.31
N ALA A 192 14.54 -19.32 28.09
CA ALA A 192 13.15 -19.13 27.71
C ALA A 192 12.22 -20.00 28.57
N ARG A 193 12.56 -21.27 28.76
CA ARG A 193 11.75 -22.21 29.54
C ARG A 193 11.67 -21.81 31.03
N ARG A 194 12.79 -21.33 31.61
CA ARG A 194 12.77 -20.77 32.99
C ARG A 194 11.84 -19.58 33.11
N TYR A 195 11.96 -18.63 32.15
CA TYR A 195 11.08 -17.46 32.10
C TYR A 195 9.59 -17.86 32.02
N LEU A 196 9.25 -18.79 31.11
CA LEU A 196 7.88 -19.29 30.94
C LEU A 196 7.34 -19.94 32.21
N GLN A 197 8.13 -20.79 32.84
CA GLN A 197 7.74 -21.46 34.09
C GLN A 197 7.51 -20.48 35.22
N GLU A 198 8.42 -19.53 35.43
CA GLU A 198 8.34 -18.54 36.50
C GLU A 198 7.19 -17.53 36.30
N ARG A 199 6.90 -17.13 35.05
CA ARG A 199 5.92 -16.08 34.77
C ARG A 199 4.55 -16.58 34.38
N LEU A 200 4.44 -17.74 33.74
CA LEU A 200 3.18 -18.26 33.22
C LEU A 200 2.77 -19.59 33.83
N GLY A 201 3.71 -20.35 34.42
CA GLY A 201 3.46 -21.65 35.03
C GLY A 201 3.51 -22.84 34.04
N ASP A 202 3.42 -24.04 34.56
CA ASP A 202 3.66 -25.31 33.87
C ASP A 202 2.71 -25.55 32.68
N ALA A 203 1.48 -25.03 32.74
CA ALA A 203 0.50 -25.19 31.65
C ALA A 203 0.97 -24.60 30.33
N TYR A 204 1.84 -23.60 30.36
CA TYR A 204 2.39 -22.93 29.17
C TYR A 204 3.72 -23.52 28.72
N LEU A 205 4.27 -24.47 29.48
CA LEU A 205 5.54 -25.10 29.18
C LEU A 205 5.32 -26.47 28.55
N PRO A 206 5.73 -26.69 27.27
CA PRO A 206 5.64 -28.03 26.67
C PRO A 206 6.59 -29.00 27.34
N ASP A 207 6.24 -30.30 27.40
CA ASP A 207 7.01 -31.38 28.07
C ASP A 207 8.46 -31.43 27.56
N ALA A 208 8.66 -31.22 26.28
CA ALA A 208 9.99 -31.16 25.66
C ALA A 208 10.25 -29.80 25.01
N PRO A 209 11.52 -29.36 24.95
CA PRO A 209 11.91 -28.17 24.20
C PRO A 209 11.47 -28.27 22.74
N ARG A 210 10.98 -27.15 22.19
CA ARG A 210 10.69 -27.10 20.76
C ARG A 210 11.95 -26.85 19.97
N VAL A 211 12.19 -27.69 19.00
CA VAL A 211 13.32 -27.59 18.05
C VAL A 211 12.74 -27.23 16.69
N TYR A 212 13.36 -26.27 16.04
CA TYR A 212 13.01 -25.82 14.68
C TYR A 212 14.20 -26.09 13.75
N THR A 213 13.92 -26.72 12.66
CA THR A 213 14.93 -26.95 11.60
C THR A 213 14.74 -25.91 10.50
N SER A 214 15.84 -25.36 9.99
CA SER A 214 15.80 -24.51 8.80
C SER A 214 15.39 -25.34 7.59
N SER A 215 14.47 -24.83 6.78
CA SER A 215 14.14 -25.43 5.48
C SER A 215 15.17 -25.08 4.40
N ASN A 216 16.14 -24.23 4.72
CA ASN A 216 17.15 -23.76 3.80
C ASN A 216 18.38 -24.66 3.91
N GLU A 217 18.68 -25.47 2.88
CA GLU A 217 19.83 -26.37 2.86
C GLU A 217 21.18 -25.63 2.98
N SER A 218 21.19 -24.34 2.62
CA SER A 218 22.36 -23.45 2.72
C SER A 218 22.42 -22.63 4.01
N ALA A 219 21.50 -22.85 4.98
CA ALA A 219 21.56 -22.16 6.26
C ALA A 219 22.88 -22.55 6.97
N GLN A 220 23.68 -21.52 7.27
CA GLN A 220 24.93 -21.75 8.02
C GLN A 220 24.57 -22.22 9.44
N GLU A 221 24.79 -23.51 9.71
CA GLU A 221 24.45 -24.18 10.98
C GLU A 221 25.04 -23.49 12.22
N ALA A 222 26.08 -22.67 12.04
CA ALA A 222 26.77 -21.95 13.10
C ALA A 222 25.98 -20.70 13.59
N HIS A 223 24.92 -20.26 12.89
CA HIS A 223 24.18 -19.06 13.26
C HIS A 223 22.95 -19.41 14.11
N GLU A 224 22.67 -18.56 15.10
CA GLU A 224 21.40 -18.57 15.84
C GLU A 224 20.32 -17.74 15.17
N ALA A 225 19.07 -18.02 15.54
CA ALA A 225 17.92 -17.18 15.22
C ALA A 225 18.01 -15.79 15.89
N ILE A 226 17.22 -14.86 15.42
CA ILE A 226 17.10 -13.52 16.02
C ILE A 226 16.28 -13.63 17.29
N ARG A 227 16.91 -13.40 18.42
CA ARG A 227 16.32 -13.49 19.77
C ARG A 227 16.87 -12.40 20.70
N PRO A 228 16.20 -12.10 21.83
CA PRO A 228 16.81 -11.29 22.87
C PRO A 228 18.02 -11.99 23.45
N THR A 229 19.01 -11.24 23.87
CA THR A 229 20.19 -11.77 24.58
C THR A 229 19.83 -12.27 25.98
N ASP A 230 18.79 -11.68 26.58
CA ASP A 230 18.24 -12.07 27.87
C ASP A 230 16.70 -12.00 27.86
N ALA A 231 16.03 -13.11 28.15
CA ALA A 231 14.56 -13.19 28.23
C ALA A 231 13.98 -12.37 29.39
N PHE A 232 14.74 -12.16 30.47
CA PHE A 232 14.30 -11.42 31.66
C PHE A 232 14.43 -9.89 31.49
N ARG A 233 15.06 -9.40 30.43
CA ARG A 233 14.98 -7.99 29.99
C ARG A 233 13.65 -7.74 29.30
N GLU A 234 12.58 -7.71 30.11
CA GLU A 234 11.24 -7.45 29.60
C GLU A 234 11.17 -6.08 28.91
N PRO A 235 10.50 -5.97 27.74
CA PRO A 235 10.44 -4.70 27.00
C PRO A 235 9.94 -3.50 27.81
N ASP A 236 8.99 -3.73 28.72
CA ASP A 236 8.43 -2.66 29.56
C ASP A 236 9.41 -2.14 30.63
N ARG A 237 10.32 -2.99 31.10
CA ARG A 237 11.35 -2.59 32.09
C ARG A 237 12.43 -1.70 31.47
N ILE A 238 12.77 -1.92 30.22
CA ILE A 238 13.83 -1.16 29.54
C ILE A 238 13.27 -0.07 28.60
N ALA A 239 11.95 0.17 28.63
CA ALA A 239 11.27 1.11 27.73
C ALA A 239 11.86 2.53 27.80
N GLY A 240 12.29 2.98 29.00
CA GLY A 240 12.89 4.30 29.19
C GLY A 240 14.24 4.52 28.48
N ALA A 241 14.95 3.44 28.15
CA ALA A 241 16.23 3.48 27.45
C ALA A 241 16.08 3.37 25.91
N LEU A 242 14.89 3.05 25.41
CA LEU A 242 14.62 2.79 24.01
C LEU A 242 13.79 3.90 23.36
N THR A 243 14.03 4.16 22.09
CA THR A 243 13.06 4.92 21.28
C THR A 243 11.80 4.08 21.05
N ASP A 244 10.68 4.73 20.72
CA ASP A 244 9.41 4.05 20.43
C ASP A 244 9.56 2.93 19.38
N GLU A 245 10.40 3.14 18.37
CA GLU A 245 10.63 2.19 17.30
C GLU A 245 11.51 1.02 17.74
N GLN A 246 12.56 1.30 18.50
CA GLN A 246 13.41 0.28 19.09
C GLN A 246 12.60 -0.59 20.05
N LEU A 247 11.76 0.01 20.89
CA LEU A 247 10.89 -0.72 21.81
C LEU A 247 9.90 -1.63 21.09
N LYS A 248 9.27 -1.14 20.02
CA LYS A 248 8.32 -1.93 19.22
C LYS A 248 9.00 -3.13 18.56
N LEU A 249 10.18 -2.92 17.96
CA LEU A 249 10.91 -4.00 17.30
C LEU A 249 11.47 -5.00 18.32
N TYR A 250 12.04 -4.52 19.42
CA TYR A 250 12.53 -5.37 20.50
C TYR A 250 11.40 -6.24 21.10
N ARG A 251 10.25 -5.62 21.37
CA ARG A 251 9.06 -6.34 21.86
C ARG A 251 8.61 -7.43 20.88
N LEU A 252 8.61 -7.16 19.59
CA LEU A 252 8.27 -8.14 18.56
C LEU A 252 9.21 -9.34 18.59
N ILE A 253 10.53 -9.10 18.68
CA ILE A 253 11.57 -10.14 18.76
C ILE A 253 11.44 -10.95 20.05
N TRP A 254 11.29 -10.26 21.18
CA TRP A 254 11.15 -10.87 22.49
C TRP A 254 9.90 -11.77 22.57
N GLN A 255 8.77 -11.27 22.09
CA GLN A 255 7.53 -12.04 22.02
C GLN A 255 7.67 -13.27 21.11
N GLY A 256 8.28 -13.12 19.94
CA GLY A 256 8.51 -14.22 19.00
C GLY A 256 9.37 -15.33 19.61
N PHE A 257 10.43 -14.95 20.32
CA PHE A 257 11.34 -15.88 20.98
C PHE A 257 10.66 -16.68 22.09
N LEU A 258 9.95 -16.03 22.99
CA LEU A 258 9.25 -16.73 24.06
C LEU A 258 8.09 -17.57 23.53
N ALA A 259 7.29 -17.01 22.62
CA ALA A 259 6.16 -17.70 22.02
C ALA A 259 6.58 -19.00 21.34
N CYS A 260 7.76 -19.03 20.67
CA CYS A 260 8.21 -20.24 20.00
C CYS A 260 8.50 -21.42 20.93
N GLN A 261 8.74 -21.18 22.21
CA GLN A 261 8.97 -22.22 23.23
C GLN A 261 7.74 -22.51 24.09
N THR A 262 6.57 -21.92 23.77
CA THR A 262 5.31 -22.08 24.53
C THR A 262 4.45 -23.21 23.95
N THR A 263 3.48 -23.71 24.72
CA THR A 263 2.50 -24.72 24.31
C THR A 263 1.58 -24.20 23.20
N ASP A 264 0.96 -25.13 22.45
CA ASP A 264 -0.03 -24.82 21.40
C ASP A 264 -1.26 -24.11 21.97
N ALA A 265 -1.83 -23.18 21.23
CA ALA A 265 -3.16 -22.69 21.50
C ALA A 265 -4.22 -23.72 21.07
N GLN A 266 -5.32 -23.82 21.82
CA GLN A 266 -6.39 -24.78 21.53
C GLN A 266 -7.71 -24.05 21.27
N TRP A 267 -8.38 -24.46 20.21
CA TRP A 267 -9.65 -23.91 19.76
C TRP A 267 -10.70 -25.03 19.66
N ASP A 268 -11.90 -24.75 20.10
CA ASP A 268 -13.06 -25.54 19.72
C ASP A 268 -13.69 -24.90 18.48
N SER A 269 -13.58 -25.57 17.35
CA SER A 269 -14.20 -25.18 16.08
C SER A 269 -15.53 -25.89 15.95
N THR A 270 -16.62 -25.14 15.88
CA THR A 270 -17.98 -25.66 15.76
C THR A 270 -18.47 -25.42 14.35
N ALA A 271 -18.93 -26.45 13.68
CA ALA A 271 -19.66 -26.41 12.41
C ALA A 271 -21.10 -26.87 12.63
N VAL A 272 -22.04 -26.08 12.16
CA VAL A 272 -23.47 -26.33 12.30
C VAL A 272 -24.08 -26.42 10.94
N ARG A 273 -24.87 -27.47 10.70
CA ARG A 273 -25.65 -27.62 9.49
C ARG A 273 -27.13 -27.44 9.83
N MET A 274 -27.81 -26.66 9.03
CA MET A 274 -29.23 -26.33 9.18
C MET A 274 -29.95 -26.62 7.86
N ARG A 275 -30.96 -27.47 7.91
CA ARG A 275 -31.76 -27.84 6.76
C ARG A 275 -33.09 -27.10 6.78
N ARG A 276 -33.54 -26.65 5.63
CA ARG A 276 -34.91 -26.13 5.49
C ARG A 276 -35.95 -27.21 5.81
N SER A 277 -36.90 -26.89 6.68
CA SER A 277 -37.83 -27.89 7.26
C SER A 277 -39.30 -27.59 6.98
N ASP A 278 -39.67 -26.40 6.54
CA ASP A 278 -41.05 -26.06 6.11
C ASP A 278 -41.38 -26.58 4.72
N ARG A 279 -40.37 -26.77 3.87
CA ARG A 279 -40.50 -27.32 2.50
C ARG A 279 -39.27 -28.15 2.18
N ASP A 280 -39.44 -29.20 1.41
CA ASP A 280 -38.34 -30.03 0.92
C ASP A 280 -37.70 -29.39 -0.32
N THR A 281 -36.85 -28.40 -0.10
CA THR A 281 -36.07 -27.75 -1.15
C THR A 281 -34.64 -28.28 -1.25
N GLY A 282 -34.27 -29.20 -0.36
CA GLY A 282 -32.89 -29.65 -0.21
C GLY A 282 -31.87 -28.53 0.14
N ALA A 283 -32.37 -27.38 0.63
CA ALA A 283 -31.53 -26.27 1.02
C ALA A 283 -30.88 -26.52 2.39
N VAL A 284 -29.56 -26.54 2.41
CA VAL A 284 -28.76 -26.68 3.63
C VAL A 284 -27.82 -25.51 3.78
N PHE A 285 -27.84 -24.91 4.95
CA PHE A 285 -26.91 -23.86 5.35
C PHE A 285 -25.87 -24.39 6.34
N LYS A 286 -24.68 -23.82 6.30
CA LYS A 286 -23.60 -24.08 7.23
C LYS A 286 -23.18 -22.77 7.94
N ALA A 287 -23.12 -22.83 9.26
CA ALA A 287 -22.46 -21.81 10.07
C ALA A 287 -21.20 -22.40 10.71
N THR A 288 -20.15 -21.59 10.82
CA THR A 288 -18.93 -21.99 11.51
C THR A 288 -18.56 -20.91 12.51
N GLY A 289 -18.03 -21.32 13.64
CA GLY A 289 -17.47 -20.44 14.65
C GLY A 289 -16.40 -21.18 15.43
N ARG A 290 -15.51 -20.45 16.10
CA ARG A 290 -14.52 -21.07 16.98
C ARG A 290 -14.37 -20.28 18.28
N VAL A 291 -14.03 -20.98 19.33
CA VAL A 291 -13.83 -20.43 20.65
C VAL A 291 -12.44 -20.83 21.15
N LEU A 292 -11.66 -19.85 21.58
CA LEU A 292 -10.37 -20.11 22.19
C LEU A 292 -10.57 -20.75 23.57
N ARG A 293 -10.06 -21.96 23.75
CA ARG A 293 -10.14 -22.72 25.01
C ARG A 293 -8.91 -22.55 25.86
N PHE A 294 -7.77 -22.53 25.20
CA PHE A 294 -6.48 -22.30 25.84
C PHE A 294 -5.62 -21.42 24.93
N ASP A 295 -5.13 -20.33 25.48
CA ASP A 295 -4.43 -19.32 24.69
C ASP A 295 -3.00 -19.74 24.30
N GLY A 296 -2.34 -20.63 25.06
CA GLY A 296 -1.01 -21.14 24.73
C GLY A 296 -0.04 -19.99 24.41
N PHE A 297 0.64 -20.09 23.27
CA PHE A 297 1.60 -19.07 22.84
C PHE A 297 0.98 -17.69 22.58
N TYR A 298 -0.33 -17.59 22.37
CA TYR A 298 -1.01 -16.30 22.24
C TYR A 298 -0.99 -15.47 23.52
N ARG A 299 -0.73 -16.10 24.67
CA ARG A 299 -0.53 -15.38 25.93
C ARG A 299 0.59 -14.34 25.83
N ILE A 300 1.59 -14.64 25.00
CA ILE A 300 2.76 -13.77 24.77
C ILE A 300 2.59 -12.94 23.50
N SER A 301 2.21 -13.59 22.39
CA SER A 301 2.15 -12.94 21.08
C SER A 301 0.87 -12.15 20.84
N GLY A 302 -0.12 -12.27 21.71
CA GLY A 302 -1.47 -11.76 21.53
C GLY A 302 -2.32 -12.67 20.65
N VAL A 303 -3.61 -12.77 20.95
CA VAL A 303 -4.58 -13.50 20.12
C VAL A 303 -4.80 -12.71 18.83
N PRO A 304 -4.68 -13.34 17.65
CA PRO A 304 -5.00 -12.66 16.40
C PRO A 304 -6.44 -12.14 16.44
N ARG A 305 -6.63 -10.88 16.07
CA ARG A 305 -7.98 -10.32 15.88
C ARG A 305 -8.48 -10.78 14.53
N ASP A 306 -9.43 -11.68 14.53
CA ASP A 306 -10.22 -12.01 13.36
C ASP A 306 -11.57 -11.28 13.47
N ASP A 307 -11.67 -10.14 12.83
CA ASP A 307 -12.87 -9.30 12.86
C ASP A 307 -14.08 -9.98 12.18
N GLY A 308 -13.88 -11.09 11.47
CA GLY A 308 -14.91 -11.86 10.77
C GLY A 308 -15.41 -13.10 11.52
N GLU A 309 -14.79 -13.42 12.66
CA GLU A 309 -15.10 -14.63 13.40
C GLU A 309 -16.37 -14.44 14.24
N GLN A 310 -17.33 -15.35 14.05
CA GLN A 310 -18.55 -15.33 14.86
C GLN A 310 -18.44 -16.29 16.05
N VAL A 311 -18.99 -15.87 17.18
CA VAL A 311 -19.25 -16.72 18.33
C VAL A 311 -20.67 -17.27 18.17
N LEU A 312 -20.77 -18.59 18.00
CA LEU A 312 -22.10 -19.24 17.89
C LEU A 312 -22.80 -19.26 19.25
N PRO A 313 -24.09 -18.89 19.32
CA PRO A 313 -24.87 -19.04 20.55
C PRO A 313 -25.02 -20.53 20.91
N SER A 314 -25.37 -20.82 22.17
CA SER A 314 -25.69 -22.19 22.57
C SER A 314 -27.07 -22.60 22.05
N PHE A 315 -27.16 -23.81 21.44
CA PHE A 315 -28.37 -24.40 20.93
C PHE A 315 -28.20 -25.92 20.78
N ASP A 316 -29.31 -26.64 20.65
CA ASP A 316 -29.34 -28.09 20.53
C ASP A 316 -29.65 -28.53 19.10
N LYS A 317 -29.31 -29.79 18.79
CA LYS A 317 -29.78 -30.46 17.57
C LYS A 317 -31.30 -30.45 17.58
N GLY A 318 -31.91 -30.16 16.43
CA GLY A 318 -33.37 -30.04 16.30
C GLY A 318 -33.90 -28.63 16.60
N ALA A 319 -33.08 -27.71 17.08
CA ALA A 319 -33.52 -26.33 17.30
C ALA A 319 -34.01 -25.69 15.98
N SER A 320 -35.09 -24.90 16.08
CA SER A 320 -35.68 -24.22 14.95
C SER A 320 -35.15 -22.82 14.78
N LEU A 321 -34.91 -22.41 13.54
CA LEU A 321 -34.47 -21.06 13.15
C LEU A 321 -35.39 -20.51 12.06
N ALA A 322 -35.41 -19.17 11.97
CA ALA A 322 -36.00 -18.45 10.87
C ALA A 322 -34.91 -17.61 10.13
N PRO A 323 -35.09 -17.34 8.83
CA PRO A 323 -34.18 -16.41 8.14
C PRO A 323 -34.38 -15.00 8.69
N LEU A 324 -33.30 -14.40 9.13
CA LEU A 324 -33.27 -12.98 9.49
C LEU A 324 -33.14 -12.14 8.23
N ASP A 325 -32.26 -12.55 7.34
CA ASP A 325 -32.01 -11.92 6.03
C ASP A 325 -31.39 -12.97 5.10
N ILE A 326 -31.65 -12.84 3.80
CA ILE A 326 -31.07 -13.70 2.77
C ILE A 326 -30.49 -12.79 1.70
N GLU A 327 -29.16 -12.85 1.53
CA GLU A 327 -28.45 -12.01 0.60
C GLU A 327 -27.66 -12.87 -0.39
N PRO A 328 -28.16 -13.08 -1.62
CA PRO A 328 -27.38 -13.67 -2.68
C PRO A 328 -26.26 -12.73 -3.09
N ARG A 329 -25.01 -13.20 -3.06
CA ARG A 329 -23.82 -12.40 -3.38
C ARG A 329 -23.08 -12.99 -4.55
N GLN A 330 -22.92 -12.22 -5.61
CA GLN A 330 -21.97 -12.53 -6.68
C GLN A 330 -20.55 -12.22 -6.20
N LYS A 331 -19.66 -13.20 -6.29
CA LYS A 331 -18.23 -13.04 -6.03
C LYS A 331 -17.46 -13.23 -7.34
N PHE A 332 -16.50 -12.38 -7.58
CA PHE A 332 -15.56 -12.53 -8.68
C PHE A 332 -14.22 -13.00 -8.11
N GLN A 333 -13.56 -13.91 -8.84
CA GLN A 333 -12.19 -14.25 -8.50
C GLN A 333 -11.30 -13.01 -8.72
N ALA A 334 -10.68 -12.54 -7.64
CA ALA A 334 -9.74 -11.44 -7.73
C ALA A 334 -8.41 -11.92 -8.34
N PRO A 335 -7.72 -11.08 -9.11
CA PRO A 335 -6.35 -11.38 -9.50
C PRO A 335 -5.45 -11.47 -8.26
N PRO A 336 -4.28 -12.14 -8.37
CA PRO A 336 -3.33 -12.16 -7.27
C PRO A 336 -3.05 -10.72 -6.77
N PRO A 337 -2.98 -10.52 -5.46
CA PRO A 337 -2.71 -9.19 -4.93
C PRO A 337 -1.31 -8.71 -5.35
N ARG A 338 -1.15 -7.40 -5.53
CA ARG A 338 0.18 -6.82 -5.74
C ARG A 338 1.05 -7.04 -4.51
N TYR A 339 2.35 -7.18 -4.73
CA TYR A 339 3.31 -7.37 -3.64
C TYR A 339 3.33 -6.16 -2.70
N THR A 340 3.40 -6.46 -1.42
CA THR A 340 3.85 -5.55 -0.36
C THR A 340 5.34 -5.83 -0.10
N GLU A 341 6.03 -4.99 0.69
CA GLU A 341 7.41 -5.32 1.10
C GLU A 341 7.49 -6.70 1.76
N ALA A 342 6.57 -7.00 2.67
CA ALA A 342 6.51 -8.29 3.36
C ALA A 342 6.35 -9.47 2.38
N SER A 343 5.39 -9.38 1.46
CA SER A 343 5.14 -10.47 0.52
C SER A 343 6.21 -10.58 -0.57
N LEU A 344 6.91 -9.48 -0.90
CA LEU A 344 8.04 -9.51 -1.81
C LEU A 344 9.26 -10.18 -1.16
N VAL A 345 9.57 -9.85 0.11
CA VAL A 345 10.64 -10.54 0.87
C VAL A 345 10.36 -12.03 0.95
N LYS A 346 9.11 -12.40 1.28
CA LYS A 346 8.70 -13.80 1.32
C LYS A 346 8.92 -14.49 -0.04
N LYS A 347 8.55 -13.84 -1.14
CA LYS A 347 8.72 -14.38 -2.49
C LYS A 347 10.20 -14.51 -2.87
N LEU A 348 11.04 -13.52 -2.54
CA LEU A 348 12.49 -13.61 -2.76
C LEU A 348 13.12 -14.79 -2.01
N GLU A 349 12.69 -15.01 -0.76
CA GLU A 349 13.13 -16.14 0.06
C GLU A 349 12.71 -17.49 -0.56
N GLU A 350 11.41 -17.65 -0.89
CA GLU A 350 10.86 -18.86 -1.52
C GLU A 350 11.56 -19.21 -2.82
N GLU A 351 11.95 -18.23 -3.61
CA GLU A 351 12.66 -18.41 -4.88
C GLU A 351 14.18 -18.55 -4.71
N GLY A 352 14.71 -18.41 -3.49
CA GLY A 352 16.15 -18.41 -3.23
C GLY A 352 16.87 -17.23 -3.89
N SER A 353 16.13 -16.15 -4.21
CA SER A 353 16.65 -14.94 -4.85
C SER A 353 17.06 -13.92 -3.80
N GLY A 354 18.27 -14.03 -3.31
CA GLY A 354 18.82 -13.14 -2.29
C GLY A 354 19.20 -13.87 -0.99
N ARG A 355 19.73 -13.10 -0.08
CA ARG A 355 20.21 -13.55 1.23
C ARG A 355 19.76 -12.56 2.31
N PRO A 356 19.86 -12.89 3.60
CA PRO A 356 19.54 -11.98 4.70
C PRO A 356 20.16 -10.58 4.59
N SER A 357 21.33 -10.48 3.96
CA SER A 357 22.03 -9.21 3.71
C SER A 357 21.47 -8.39 2.55
N THR A 358 20.71 -8.98 1.62
CA THR A 358 20.35 -8.35 0.34
C THR A 358 18.86 -8.02 0.19
N TYR A 359 17.93 -8.64 0.94
CA TYR A 359 16.50 -8.39 0.78
C TYR A 359 16.13 -6.90 0.84
N ALA A 360 16.57 -6.21 1.88
CA ALA A 360 16.27 -4.77 2.03
C ALA A 360 16.92 -3.92 0.92
N SER A 361 18.14 -4.27 0.51
CA SER A 361 18.85 -3.54 -0.56
C SER A 361 18.20 -3.73 -1.93
N ILE A 362 17.68 -4.92 -2.25
CA ILE A 362 16.93 -5.19 -3.49
C ILE A 362 15.71 -4.29 -3.55
N ILE A 363 14.91 -4.22 -2.48
CA ILE A 363 13.72 -3.37 -2.42
C ILE A 363 14.10 -1.90 -2.59
N ASN A 364 15.09 -1.42 -1.84
CA ASN A 364 15.57 -0.05 -1.94
C ASN A 364 16.06 0.31 -3.36
N VAL A 365 16.73 -0.62 -4.04
CA VAL A 365 17.23 -0.38 -5.40
C VAL A 365 16.07 -0.17 -6.39
N ILE A 366 15.06 -1.03 -6.37
CA ILE A 366 13.93 -0.92 -7.32
C ILE A 366 13.08 0.33 -7.06
N GLU A 367 12.94 0.76 -5.79
CA GLU A 367 12.25 2.01 -5.44
C GLU A 367 13.06 3.25 -5.79
N ASN A 368 14.34 3.32 -5.38
CA ASN A 368 15.20 4.47 -5.61
C ASN A 368 15.46 4.73 -7.09
N ARG A 369 15.52 3.68 -7.91
CA ARG A 369 15.63 3.79 -9.37
C ARG A 369 14.30 4.13 -10.04
N GLY A 370 13.19 4.16 -9.28
CA GLY A 370 11.86 4.46 -9.79
C GLY A 370 11.31 3.36 -10.70
N TYR A 371 11.74 2.11 -10.53
CA TYR A 371 11.19 0.98 -11.27
C TYR A 371 9.84 0.55 -10.73
N VAL A 372 9.61 0.78 -9.43
CA VAL A 372 8.34 0.59 -8.75
C VAL A 372 7.98 1.82 -7.90
N GLU A 373 6.70 1.98 -7.63
CA GLU A 373 6.15 2.96 -6.70
C GLU A 373 5.23 2.26 -5.71
N GLN A 374 5.18 2.74 -4.46
CA GLN A 374 4.24 2.23 -3.47
C GLN A 374 2.95 3.04 -3.42
N HIS A 375 1.80 2.35 -3.51
CA HIS A 375 0.47 2.89 -3.20
C HIS A 375 -0.22 1.96 -2.23
N GLU A 376 -0.74 2.50 -1.15
CA GLU A 376 -1.40 1.73 -0.10
C GLU A 376 -0.54 0.54 0.36
N ARG A 377 0.77 0.76 0.48
CA ARG A 377 1.80 -0.24 0.82
C ARG A 377 1.94 -1.37 -0.20
N ARG A 378 1.49 -1.21 -1.44
CA ARG A 378 1.61 -2.18 -2.52
C ARG A 378 2.51 -1.64 -3.62
N PHE A 379 3.37 -2.47 -4.16
CA PHE A 379 4.23 -2.12 -5.28
C PHE A 379 3.46 -2.08 -6.58
N HIS A 380 3.69 -1.05 -7.35
CA HIS A 380 3.22 -0.88 -8.72
C HIS A 380 4.42 -0.66 -9.63
N ALA A 381 4.54 -1.48 -10.66
CA ALA A 381 5.54 -1.25 -11.69
C ALA A 381 5.28 0.11 -12.38
N THR A 382 6.35 0.87 -12.59
CA THR A 382 6.30 2.11 -13.37
C THR A 382 6.54 1.80 -14.85
N ALA A 383 6.18 2.72 -15.73
CA ALA A 383 6.51 2.59 -17.15
C ALA A 383 8.02 2.46 -17.40
N LEU A 384 8.85 3.08 -16.54
CA LEU A 384 10.30 2.90 -16.57
C LEU A 384 10.70 1.48 -16.17
N GLY A 385 10.11 0.93 -15.10
CA GLY A 385 10.36 -0.44 -14.67
C GLY A 385 9.97 -1.47 -15.73
N GLU A 386 8.81 -1.29 -16.37
CA GLU A 386 8.35 -2.15 -17.47
C GLU A 386 9.30 -2.08 -18.68
N ALA A 387 9.72 -0.88 -19.08
CA ALA A 387 10.65 -0.70 -20.20
C ALA A 387 12.02 -1.34 -19.92
N VAL A 388 12.58 -1.12 -18.72
CA VAL A 388 13.86 -1.72 -18.31
C VAL A 388 13.74 -3.25 -18.27
N THR A 389 12.68 -3.78 -17.66
CA THR A 389 12.45 -5.23 -17.63
C THR A 389 12.28 -5.82 -19.04
N GLY A 390 11.56 -5.12 -19.92
CA GLY A 390 11.41 -5.52 -21.32
C GLY A 390 12.74 -5.55 -22.08
N PHE A 391 13.58 -4.54 -21.88
CA PHE A 391 14.94 -4.48 -22.47
C PHE A 391 15.81 -5.65 -21.95
N LEU A 392 15.84 -5.85 -20.65
CA LEU A 392 16.62 -6.92 -20.03
C LEU A 392 16.16 -8.31 -20.51
N LYS A 393 14.83 -8.54 -20.60
CA LYS A 393 14.27 -9.80 -21.12
C LYS A 393 14.65 -10.06 -22.57
N ARG A 394 14.77 -9.07 -23.42
CA ARG A 394 15.21 -9.26 -24.81
C ARG A 394 16.68 -9.63 -24.93
N GLY A 395 17.54 -8.93 -24.17
CA GLY A 395 18.98 -9.13 -24.26
C GLY A 395 19.53 -10.31 -23.44
N PHE A 396 18.84 -10.66 -22.34
CA PHE A 396 19.40 -11.54 -21.30
C PHE A 396 18.42 -12.61 -20.81
N ARG A 397 17.37 -12.95 -21.59
CA ARG A 397 16.22 -13.76 -21.17
C ARG A 397 16.61 -15.15 -20.67
N ASP A 398 17.55 -15.78 -21.30
CA ASP A 398 17.78 -17.22 -21.12
C ASP A 398 18.65 -17.57 -19.90
N GLN A 399 19.10 -16.58 -19.12
CA GLN A 399 19.97 -16.79 -17.96
C GLN A 399 19.78 -15.71 -16.88
N PHE A 400 20.24 -14.48 -17.11
CA PHE A 400 20.39 -13.46 -16.05
C PHE A 400 19.05 -12.91 -15.50
N ILE A 401 17.93 -13.10 -16.20
CA ILE A 401 16.60 -12.57 -15.83
C ILE A 401 15.66 -13.68 -15.36
N GLU A 402 16.04 -14.93 -15.49
CA GLU A 402 15.26 -16.04 -14.95
C GLU A 402 15.28 -16.02 -13.42
N ILE A 403 14.11 -16.28 -12.81
CA ILE A 403 13.96 -16.24 -11.35
C ILE A 403 14.93 -17.23 -10.66
N GLY A 404 15.18 -18.37 -11.28
CA GLY A 404 16.09 -19.40 -10.77
C GLY A 404 17.59 -19.06 -10.87
N TYR A 405 17.97 -18.09 -11.72
CA TYR A 405 19.38 -17.80 -11.98
C TYR A 405 20.14 -17.35 -10.73
N THR A 406 19.57 -16.44 -9.95
CA THR A 406 20.21 -15.98 -8.69
C THR A 406 20.42 -17.16 -7.73
N ARG A 407 19.46 -18.08 -7.64
CA ARG A 407 19.58 -19.31 -6.82
C ARG A 407 20.72 -20.18 -7.30
N GLU A 408 20.90 -20.30 -8.62
CA GLU A 408 21.99 -21.09 -9.21
C GLU A 408 23.37 -20.51 -8.84
N ILE A 409 23.55 -19.20 -9.05
CA ILE A 409 24.78 -18.49 -8.67
C ILE A 409 25.07 -18.62 -7.16
N GLU A 410 24.04 -18.50 -6.31
CA GLU A 410 24.21 -18.67 -4.87
C GLU A 410 24.64 -20.10 -4.51
N ARG A 411 24.10 -21.13 -5.20
CA ARG A 411 24.52 -22.52 -5.02
C ARG A 411 25.98 -22.74 -5.45
N GLU A 412 26.40 -22.12 -6.55
CA GLU A 412 27.79 -22.18 -6.99
C GLU A 412 28.73 -21.49 -6.00
N LEU A 413 28.32 -20.36 -5.43
CA LEU A 413 29.09 -19.71 -4.36
C LEU A 413 29.19 -20.59 -3.10
N ASP A 414 28.12 -21.31 -2.74
CA ASP A 414 28.18 -22.29 -1.65
C ASP A 414 29.16 -23.43 -1.97
N GLN A 415 29.21 -23.90 -3.21
CA GLN A 415 30.21 -24.91 -3.66
C GLN A 415 31.65 -24.37 -3.58
N VAL A 416 31.86 -23.11 -3.95
CA VAL A 416 33.16 -22.44 -3.79
C VAL A 416 33.53 -22.35 -2.30
N ALA A 417 32.59 -21.98 -1.44
CA ALA A 417 32.81 -21.89 0.01
C ALA A 417 33.15 -23.27 0.63
N GLN A 418 32.57 -24.35 0.09
CA GLN A 418 32.86 -25.73 0.48
C GLN A 418 34.15 -26.29 -0.14
N GLY A 419 34.81 -25.57 -1.05
CA GLY A 419 35.99 -25.99 -1.75
C GLY A 419 35.78 -27.08 -2.84
N THR A 420 34.52 -27.30 -3.26
CA THR A 420 34.14 -28.28 -4.27
C THR A 420 34.17 -27.72 -5.70
N LYS A 421 34.11 -26.38 -5.86
CA LYS A 421 34.27 -25.69 -7.14
C LYS A 421 35.32 -24.58 -7.01
N PRO A 422 36.32 -24.45 -7.92
CA PRO A 422 37.24 -23.33 -7.96
C PRO A 422 36.48 -22.02 -8.29
N TRP A 423 36.73 -20.97 -7.57
CA TRP A 423 36.11 -19.69 -7.83
C TRP A 423 36.46 -19.08 -9.20
N THR A 424 37.66 -19.41 -9.70
CA THR A 424 38.13 -19.01 -11.04
C THR A 424 37.27 -19.59 -12.15
N ASP A 425 36.88 -20.85 -12.03
CA ASP A 425 36.07 -21.55 -13.03
C ASP A 425 34.67 -20.93 -13.07
N MET A 426 34.09 -20.71 -11.90
CA MET A 426 32.78 -19.97 -11.78
C MET A 426 32.83 -18.60 -12.46
N LEU A 427 33.90 -17.82 -12.23
CA LEU A 427 34.03 -16.48 -12.84
C LEU A 427 34.26 -16.55 -14.36
N HIS A 428 35.02 -17.52 -14.85
CA HIS A 428 35.20 -17.69 -16.28
C HIS A 428 33.91 -18.09 -16.96
N GLU A 429 33.17 -19.05 -16.43
CA GLU A 429 31.85 -19.45 -16.94
C GLU A 429 30.91 -18.24 -17.01
N PHE A 430 30.81 -17.48 -15.92
CA PHE A 430 29.99 -16.27 -15.87
C PHE A 430 30.43 -15.23 -16.92
N HIS A 431 31.72 -14.96 -17.05
CA HIS A 431 32.29 -14.02 -17.99
C HIS A 431 31.99 -14.39 -19.45
N ASP A 432 32.24 -15.67 -19.78
CA ASP A 432 32.08 -16.20 -21.13
C ASP A 432 30.61 -16.19 -21.59
N GLU A 433 29.70 -16.34 -20.66
CA GLU A 433 28.28 -16.22 -20.94
C GLU A 433 27.79 -14.75 -21.05
N LEU A 434 28.30 -13.86 -20.18
CA LEU A 434 27.85 -12.46 -20.12
C LEU A 434 28.41 -11.62 -21.28
N SER A 435 29.71 -11.80 -21.61
CA SER A 435 30.42 -10.90 -22.50
C SER A 435 29.81 -10.82 -23.92
N PRO A 436 29.47 -11.94 -24.58
CA PRO A 436 28.86 -11.90 -25.92
C PRO A 436 27.48 -11.24 -25.91
N LYS A 437 26.68 -11.48 -24.84
CA LYS A 437 25.35 -10.90 -24.70
C LYS A 437 25.43 -9.38 -24.46
N LEU A 438 26.42 -8.96 -23.65
CA LEU A 438 26.66 -7.55 -23.40
C LEU A 438 27.11 -6.80 -24.66
N GLU A 439 28.04 -7.39 -25.44
CA GLU A 439 28.48 -6.82 -26.70
C GLU A 439 27.33 -6.67 -27.69
N THR A 440 26.48 -7.68 -27.82
CA THR A 440 25.29 -7.64 -28.66
C THR A 440 24.33 -6.55 -28.20
N ALA A 441 24.05 -6.47 -26.91
CA ALA A 441 23.17 -5.45 -26.33
C ALA A 441 23.71 -4.01 -26.48
N LEU A 442 25.03 -3.84 -26.47
CA LEU A 442 25.69 -2.53 -26.70
C LEU A 442 25.70 -2.12 -28.18
N GLN A 443 25.70 -3.09 -29.09
CA GLN A 443 25.63 -2.83 -30.53
C GLN A 443 24.21 -2.59 -31.03
N GLU A 444 23.21 -3.16 -30.34
CA GLU A 444 21.81 -2.77 -30.56
C GLU A 444 21.70 -1.27 -30.28
N GLN A 445 21.59 -0.49 -31.34
CA GLN A 445 21.34 0.94 -31.22
C GLN A 445 20.21 1.13 -30.22
N HIS A 446 20.38 2.08 -29.30
CA HIS A 446 19.33 2.50 -28.38
C HIS A 446 18.03 2.70 -29.16
N GLU A 447 17.22 1.67 -29.31
CA GLU A 447 15.85 1.82 -29.70
C GLU A 447 15.25 2.76 -28.65
N LYS A 448 15.07 4.02 -29.07
CA LYS A 448 14.19 4.91 -28.33
C LYS A 448 12.93 4.12 -28.16
N ALA A 449 12.53 3.87 -26.91
CA ALA A 449 11.35 3.10 -26.59
C ALA A 449 10.28 3.45 -27.61
N LYS A 450 9.89 2.49 -28.48
CA LYS A 450 8.99 2.73 -29.61
C LYS A 450 7.79 3.47 -29.05
N ALA A 451 7.51 4.61 -29.64
CA ALA A 451 6.32 5.35 -29.30
C ALA A 451 5.11 4.49 -29.70
N ASP A 452 4.29 4.11 -28.72
CA ASP A 452 3.08 3.33 -28.98
C ASP A 452 1.96 4.27 -29.45
N PRO A 453 1.27 4.00 -30.57
CA PRO A 453 0.13 4.80 -30.99
C PRO A 453 -0.93 4.90 -29.89
N ALA A 454 -1.43 6.10 -29.63
CA ALA A 454 -2.54 6.33 -28.71
C ALA A 454 -3.84 6.54 -29.49
N PRO A 455 -5.01 6.21 -28.94
CA PRO A 455 -6.30 6.36 -29.64
C PRO A 455 -6.82 7.81 -29.65
N TYR A 456 -5.93 8.80 -29.56
CA TYR A 456 -6.30 10.21 -29.44
C TYR A 456 -5.68 11.06 -30.54
N ALA A 457 -6.46 12.04 -31.04
CA ALA A 457 -5.98 13.09 -31.92
C ALA A 457 -5.32 14.23 -31.12
N CYS A 458 -4.29 14.82 -31.69
CA CYS A 458 -3.64 15.99 -31.08
C CYS A 458 -4.56 17.23 -31.17
N PRO A 459 -4.85 17.92 -30.05
CA PRO A 459 -5.74 19.08 -30.07
C PRO A 459 -5.13 20.28 -30.80
N GLU A 460 -3.80 20.32 -31.02
CA GLU A 460 -3.14 21.42 -31.71
C GLU A 460 -3.03 21.24 -33.23
N CYS A 461 -2.90 19.98 -33.69
CA CYS A 461 -2.64 19.75 -35.13
C CYS A 461 -3.39 18.57 -35.74
N GLY A 462 -4.26 17.89 -35.01
CA GLY A 462 -5.07 16.77 -35.48
C GLY A 462 -4.32 15.43 -35.70
N ARG A 463 -2.98 15.41 -35.63
CA ARG A 463 -2.21 14.18 -35.81
C ARG A 463 -2.43 13.23 -34.64
N GLN A 464 -2.15 11.93 -34.84
CA GLN A 464 -2.22 10.94 -33.81
C GLN A 464 -1.26 11.26 -32.66
N LEU A 465 -1.73 11.11 -31.42
CA LEU A 465 -0.89 11.11 -30.23
C LEU A 465 -0.22 9.74 -30.05
N GLU A 466 0.95 9.75 -29.45
CA GLU A 466 1.75 8.58 -29.15
C GLU A 466 2.11 8.55 -27.66
N TYR A 467 2.08 7.38 -27.06
CA TYR A 467 2.63 7.18 -25.74
C TYR A 467 4.15 7.13 -25.81
N ARG A 468 4.81 7.97 -25.05
CA ARG A 468 6.27 8.01 -24.94
C ARG A 468 6.69 7.91 -23.48
N LEU A 469 7.91 7.41 -23.26
CA LEU A 469 8.52 7.34 -21.95
C LEU A 469 9.46 8.53 -21.74
N GLY A 470 9.20 9.34 -20.72
CA GLY A 470 10.04 10.44 -20.29
C GLY A 470 10.67 10.20 -18.92
N LYS A 471 11.52 11.12 -18.48
CA LYS A 471 12.15 11.07 -17.14
C LYS A 471 11.13 11.00 -15.96
N LYS A 472 9.88 11.39 -16.22
CA LYS A 472 8.79 11.44 -15.23
C LYS A 472 7.72 10.35 -15.44
N GLY A 473 8.00 9.35 -16.26
CA GLY A 473 7.06 8.30 -16.60
C GLY A 473 6.46 8.44 -18.01
N ARG A 474 5.39 7.68 -18.28
CA ARG A 474 4.68 7.66 -19.56
C ARG A 474 3.91 8.96 -19.77
N PHE A 475 3.91 9.46 -21.00
CA PHE A 475 3.17 10.66 -21.39
C PHE A 475 2.70 10.55 -22.85
N LEU A 476 1.68 11.32 -23.21
CA LEU A 476 1.27 11.48 -24.59
C LEU A 476 2.10 12.58 -25.24
N SER A 477 2.54 12.35 -26.49
CA SER A 477 3.22 13.32 -27.32
C SER A 477 2.63 13.25 -28.73
N CYS A 478 2.59 14.38 -29.41
CA CYS A 478 2.18 14.39 -30.82
C CYS A 478 3.20 13.65 -31.68
N SER A 479 2.75 12.85 -32.64
CA SER A 479 3.63 12.20 -33.66
C SER A 479 4.44 13.23 -34.46
N GLY A 480 3.90 14.42 -34.65
CA GLY A 480 4.60 15.55 -35.28
C GLY A 480 5.83 16.08 -34.53
N TYR A 481 6.10 15.59 -33.31
CA TYR A 481 7.33 15.91 -32.59
C TYR A 481 8.58 15.36 -33.29
N ASN A 482 8.44 14.26 -34.02
CA ASN A 482 9.54 13.65 -34.78
C ASN A 482 9.79 14.33 -36.12
N GLU A 483 8.81 15.05 -36.63
CA GLU A 483 8.94 15.81 -37.89
C GLU A 483 9.61 17.16 -37.60
N LYS A 484 10.68 17.45 -38.30
CA LYS A 484 11.38 18.73 -38.18
C LYS A 484 10.94 19.68 -39.26
N VAL A 485 10.56 20.88 -38.85
CA VAL A 485 10.22 21.99 -39.75
C VAL A 485 11.30 23.07 -39.58
N THR A 486 11.79 23.55 -40.71
CA THR A 486 12.78 24.65 -40.75
C THR A 486 12.07 25.98 -40.60
N VAL A 487 12.28 26.65 -39.46
CA VAL A 487 11.75 28.01 -39.25
C VAL A 487 12.82 29.03 -39.62
N PRO A 488 12.51 29.96 -40.56
CA PRO A 488 13.44 31.04 -40.88
C PRO A 488 13.68 31.94 -39.69
N PRO A 489 14.88 32.50 -39.53
CA PRO A 489 15.16 33.42 -38.44
C PRO A 489 14.29 34.69 -38.57
N PRO A 490 13.89 35.32 -37.45
CA PRO A 490 13.19 36.58 -37.50
C PRO A 490 14.05 37.63 -38.20
N PRO A 491 13.41 38.54 -38.97
CA PRO A 491 14.13 39.58 -39.67
C PRO A 491 14.94 40.41 -38.68
N PRO A 492 16.20 40.81 -39.02
CA PRO A 492 17.02 41.57 -38.12
C PRO A 492 16.35 42.91 -37.81
N ALA A 493 16.41 43.31 -36.52
CA ALA A 493 15.90 44.61 -36.10
C ALA A 493 16.60 45.73 -36.91
N LYS A 494 15.82 46.71 -37.38
CA LYS A 494 16.35 47.87 -38.14
C LYS A 494 17.53 48.50 -37.38
N GLY A 495 18.72 48.45 -37.98
CA GLY A 495 19.95 49.03 -37.38
C GLY A 495 20.94 48.03 -36.77
N SER A 496 20.63 46.72 -36.72
CA SER A 496 21.55 45.71 -36.18
C SER A 496 22.55 45.22 -37.24
N ARG A 497 23.86 45.35 -36.93
CA ARG A 497 24.97 44.76 -37.69
C ARG A 497 25.24 43.28 -37.40
N ARG A 498 24.33 42.57 -36.71
CA ARG A 498 24.50 41.16 -36.41
C ARG A 498 24.24 40.28 -37.64
N ARG A 499 25.11 39.26 -37.85
CA ARG A 499 24.94 38.24 -38.87
C ARG A 499 23.56 37.57 -38.68
N THR A 500 22.83 37.35 -39.79
CA THR A 500 21.58 36.61 -39.81
C THR A 500 21.75 35.25 -39.15
N ALA A 501 20.93 34.97 -38.15
CA ALA A 501 20.91 33.66 -37.48
C ALA A 501 20.58 32.56 -38.51
N LYS A 502 21.18 31.39 -38.38
CA LYS A 502 20.88 30.26 -39.26
C LYS A 502 19.43 29.79 -39.01
N PRO A 503 18.75 29.30 -40.06
CA PRO A 503 17.44 28.64 -39.91
C PRO A 503 17.52 27.57 -38.83
N LYS A 504 16.47 27.46 -37.98
CA LYS A 504 16.43 26.52 -36.88
C LYS A 504 15.39 25.44 -37.18
N GLU A 505 15.80 24.18 -37.03
CA GLU A 505 14.88 23.07 -37.09
C GLU A 505 14.13 22.97 -35.74
N VAL A 506 12.80 22.95 -35.78
CA VAL A 506 11.90 22.76 -34.63
C VAL A 506 10.93 21.62 -34.94
N PRO A 507 10.39 20.92 -33.95
CA PRO A 507 9.32 19.95 -34.16
C PRO A 507 8.11 20.58 -34.84
N ALA A 508 7.46 19.85 -35.74
CA ALA A 508 6.23 20.32 -36.41
C ALA A 508 5.08 20.55 -35.41
N CYS A 509 5.05 19.79 -34.31
CA CYS A 509 4.16 20.00 -33.17
C CYS A 509 4.86 19.54 -31.88
N SER A 510 4.77 20.35 -30.82
CA SER A 510 5.40 20.06 -29.54
C SER A 510 4.40 19.68 -28.45
N PHE A 511 3.16 19.38 -28.81
CA PHE A 511 2.13 19.01 -27.84
C PHE A 511 2.56 17.79 -27.02
N ALA A 512 2.44 17.90 -25.70
CA ALA A 512 2.71 16.82 -24.78
C ALA A 512 1.82 16.94 -23.54
N MET A 513 1.32 15.80 -23.05
CA MET A 513 0.39 15.72 -21.93
C MET A 513 0.71 14.53 -21.02
N PRO A 514 0.65 14.67 -19.69
CA PRO A 514 0.78 13.56 -18.78
C PRO A 514 -0.41 12.61 -18.89
N VAL A 515 -0.18 11.35 -18.55
CA VAL A 515 -1.22 10.32 -18.44
C VAL A 515 -1.25 9.74 -17.04
N ASP A 516 -2.38 9.15 -16.66
CA ASP A 516 -2.49 8.33 -15.47
C ASP A 516 -1.78 6.97 -15.68
N ARG A 517 -1.79 6.10 -14.66
CA ARG A 517 -1.18 4.77 -14.74
C ARG A 517 -1.83 3.85 -15.77
N SER A 518 -3.11 4.05 -16.06
CA SER A 518 -3.82 3.29 -17.09
C SER A 518 -3.56 3.81 -18.51
N GLY A 519 -2.81 4.90 -18.64
CA GLY A 519 -2.55 5.58 -19.91
C GLY A 519 -3.63 6.57 -20.33
N ARG A 520 -4.60 6.90 -19.44
CA ARG A 520 -5.62 7.91 -19.75
C ARG A 520 -5.03 9.31 -19.63
N PRO A 521 -5.39 10.23 -20.53
CA PRO A 521 -4.94 11.61 -20.46
C PRO A 521 -5.34 12.28 -19.14
N LEU A 522 -4.41 12.94 -18.50
CA LEU A 522 -4.68 13.80 -17.35
C LEU A 522 -5.04 15.20 -17.84
N LEU A 523 -6.29 15.38 -18.21
CA LEU A 523 -6.82 16.63 -18.72
C LEU A 523 -6.98 17.65 -17.60
N PRO A 524 -6.75 18.96 -17.85
CA PRO A 524 -7.06 20.00 -16.90
C PRO A 524 -8.58 20.09 -16.71
N GLU A 525 -9.02 20.13 -15.47
CA GLU A 525 -10.43 20.32 -15.10
C GLU A 525 -10.68 21.81 -14.81
N GLN A 526 -11.64 22.39 -15.51
CA GLN A 526 -12.03 23.79 -15.33
C GLN A 526 -12.68 23.97 -13.97
N ILE A 527 -12.26 24.98 -13.24
CA ILE A 527 -12.83 25.31 -11.93
C ILE A 527 -13.30 26.76 -11.89
N ASP A 528 -14.30 27.02 -11.07
CA ASP A 528 -14.88 28.34 -10.84
C ASP A 528 -14.02 29.12 -9.83
N LEU A 529 -12.80 29.48 -10.26
CA LEU A 529 -11.82 30.19 -9.46
C LEU A 529 -10.96 31.08 -10.34
N LEU A 530 -10.68 32.30 -9.88
CA LEU A 530 -9.70 33.22 -10.44
C LEU A 530 -8.44 33.28 -9.54
N SER A 531 -7.29 33.43 -10.18
CA SER A 531 -6.06 33.77 -9.47
C SER A 531 -6.10 35.21 -8.94
N PRO A 532 -5.18 35.64 -8.07
CA PRO A 532 -5.07 37.03 -7.64
C PRO A 532 -4.89 38.05 -8.78
N GLY A 533 -4.40 37.56 -9.93
CA GLY A 533 -4.27 38.33 -11.17
C GLY A 533 -5.50 38.33 -12.06
N GLY A 534 -6.62 37.73 -11.63
CA GLY A 534 -7.85 37.63 -12.42
C GLY A 534 -7.81 36.57 -13.54
N VAL A 535 -6.83 35.69 -13.57
CA VAL A 535 -6.72 34.64 -14.55
C VAL A 535 -7.49 33.39 -14.12
N PRO A 536 -8.33 32.78 -14.99
CA PRO A 536 -9.00 31.52 -14.66
C PRO A 536 -8.03 30.43 -14.24
N MET A 537 -8.44 29.65 -13.26
CA MET A 537 -7.65 28.53 -12.77
C MET A 537 -8.22 27.18 -13.21
N VAL A 538 -7.35 26.18 -13.35
CA VAL A 538 -7.69 24.80 -13.66
C VAL A 538 -7.06 23.86 -12.64
N LYS A 539 -7.74 22.74 -12.36
CA LYS A 539 -7.19 21.65 -11.58
C LYS A 539 -6.36 20.75 -12.50
N ARG A 540 -5.15 20.41 -12.07
CA ARG A 540 -4.27 19.47 -12.74
C ARG A 540 -3.72 18.47 -11.74
N THR A 541 -3.45 17.26 -12.21
CA THR A 541 -2.77 16.23 -11.41
C THR A 541 -1.26 16.27 -11.66
N GLY A 542 -0.48 16.35 -10.60
CA GLY A 542 0.99 16.34 -10.62
C GLY A 542 1.58 15.19 -9.82
N ARG A 543 2.92 15.13 -9.75
CA ARG A 543 3.65 14.10 -9.01
C ARG A 543 3.26 14.00 -7.53
N PHE A 544 2.87 15.11 -6.92
CA PHE A 544 2.55 15.21 -5.50
C PHE A 544 1.04 15.28 -5.22
N GLY A 545 0.22 14.93 -6.21
CA GLY A 545 -1.24 15.00 -6.15
C GLY A 545 -1.81 16.16 -6.97
N ASP A 546 -3.10 16.44 -6.76
CA ASP A 546 -3.82 17.49 -7.47
C ASP A 546 -3.42 18.87 -6.97
N PHE A 547 -3.40 19.84 -7.88
CA PHE A 547 -3.12 21.24 -7.62
C PHE A 547 -3.90 22.13 -8.58
N LEU A 548 -4.06 23.39 -8.21
CA LEU A 548 -4.71 24.40 -9.02
C LEU A 548 -3.65 25.32 -9.64
N VAL A 549 -3.83 25.66 -10.91
CA VAL A 549 -2.88 26.51 -11.65
C VAL A 549 -3.61 27.41 -12.63
N GLU A 550 -3.07 28.58 -12.91
CA GLU A 550 -3.62 29.48 -13.95
C GLU A 550 -3.69 28.77 -15.30
N ASP A 551 -4.83 28.92 -15.97
CA ASP A 551 -5.07 28.41 -17.31
C ASP A 551 -4.47 29.36 -18.37
N ARG A 552 -3.16 29.31 -18.49
CA ARG A 552 -2.42 30.05 -19.53
C ARG A 552 -1.39 29.18 -20.20
N PRO A 553 -1.04 29.44 -21.47
CA PRO A 553 0.02 28.71 -22.18
C PRO A 553 1.32 28.73 -21.37
N ARG A 554 2.02 27.61 -21.33
CA ARG A 554 3.35 27.58 -20.72
C ARG A 554 4.30 28.43 -21.57
N PRO A 555 5.04 29.37 -20.96
CA PRO A 555 6.05 30.12 -21.71
C PRO A 555 7.09 29.14 -22.29
N VAL A 556 7.31 29.23 -23.60
CA VAL A 556 8.34 28.43 -24.27
C VAL A 556 9.69 28.92 -23.74
N LYS A 557 10.43 28.08 -23.05
CA LYS A 557 11.79 28.39 -22.56
C LYS A 557 12.69 28.68 -23.78
N GLN A 558 12.80 29.91 -24.16
CA GLN A 558 13.83 30.36 -25.09
C GLN A 558 15.16 30.46 -24.32
N LYS A 559 16.18 29.72 -24.78
CA LYS A 559 17.55 29.90 -24.28
C LYS A 559 18.10 31.18 -24.88
N GLY A 560 18.04 32.30 -24.14
CA GLY A 560 18.64 33.57 -24.53
C GLY A 560 18.41 34.60 -23.43
N LYS A 561 19.32 35.59 -23.35
CA LYS A 561 19.28 36.65 -22.33
C LYS A 561 18.14 37.68 -22.52
N ASP A 562 17.35 37.57 -23.57
CA ASP A 562 16.27 38.49 -23.94
C ASP A 562 14.89 37.85 -23.96
N ALA A 563 14.67 36.78 -23.18
CA ALA A 563 13.31 36.23 -22.98
C ALA A 563 12.50 37.22 -22.12
N PRO A 564 11.24 37.58 -22.50
CA PRO A 564 10.40 38.37 -21.63
C PRO A 564 10.24 37.68 -20.28
N ASP A 565 10.43 38.45 -19.22
CA ASP A 565 10.37 37.98 -17.83
C ASP A 565 8.89 37.82 -17.40
N GLU A 566 8.20 36.88 -18.06
CA GLU A 566 6.82 36.55 -17.66
C GLU A 566 6.87 35.84 -16.30
N PRO A 567 6.14 36.34 -15.30
CA PRO A 567 6.09 35.70 -14.01
C PRO A 567 5.58 34.27 -14.14
N PRO A 568 6.08 33.33 -13.32
CA PRO A 568 5.60 31.96 -13.33
C PRO A 568 4.07 31.93 -13.04
N PRO A 569 3.33 30.95 -13.59
CA PRO A 569 1.91 30.82 -13.34
C PRO A 569 1.65 30.64 -11.83
N PHE A 570 0.60 31.32 -11.34
CA PHE A 570 0.18 31.17 -9.96
C PHE A 570 -0.32 29.75 -9.70
N ILE A 571 0.13 29.13 -8.59
CA ILE A 571 -0.16 27.74 -8.23
C ILE A 571 -0.69 27.71 -6.79
N LEU A 572 -1.77 26.96 -6.58
CA LEU A 572 -2.31 26.63 -5.27
C LEU A 572 -2.24 25.13 -5.03
N ASN A 573 -1.92 24.74 -3.81
CA ASN A 573 -2.00 23.36 -3.39
C ASN A 573 -3.44 23.00 -2.97
N ILE A 574 -3.73 21.71 -3.07
CA ILE A 574 -4.94 21.10 -2.50
C ILE A 574 -4.50 20.33 -1.27
N ASP A 575 -5.21 20.48 -0.16
CA ASP A 575 -4.91 19.75 1.05
C ASP A 575 -5.36 18.28 0.99
N ARG A 576 -5.04 17.49 2.02
CA ARG A 576 -5.41 16.06 2.08
C ARG A 576 -6.92 15.80 2.17
N LYS A 577 -7.71 16.84 2.44
CA LYS A 577 -9.18 16.79 2.49
C LYS A 577 -9.83 17.22 1.18
N GLY A 578 -9.02 17.54 0.16
CA GLY A 578 -9.52 18.03 -1.14
C GLY A 578 -9.90 19.50 -1.14
N ALA A 579 -9.42 20.30 -0.20
CA ALA A 579 -9.75 21.71 -0.08
C ALA A 579 -8.60 22.63 -0.54
N VAL A 580 -8.94 23.84 -0.97
CA VAL A 580 -8.00 24.88 -1.38
C VAL A 580 -7.08 25.23 -0.21
N LYS A 581 -5.79 25.14 -0.44
CA LYS A 581 -4.75 25.50 0.54
C LYS A 581 -3.95 26.68 0.05
N PHE A 582 -3.95 27.75 0.82
CA PHE A 582 -3.17 28.93 0.50
C PHE A 582 -1.66 28.68 0.71
N PRO A 583 -0.81 29.34 -0.06
CA PRO A 583 0.62 29.25 0.14
C PRO A 583 0.97 29.78 1.54
N SER A 584 1.86 29.04 2.22
CA SER A 584 2.38 29.53 3.52
C SER A 584 3.12 30.85 3.32
N PRO A 585 3.04 31.79 4.26
CA PRO A 585 3.79 33.03 4.22
C PRO A 585 5.29 32.78 3.99
N PRO A 586 6.01 33.66 3.29
CA PRO A 586 7.45 33.54 3.17
C PRO A 586 8.07 33.53 4.57
N PRO A 587 9.15 32.76 4.76
CA PRO A 587 9.79 32.67 6.08
C PRO A 587 10.45 34.01 6.44
N LEU A 588 10.47 34.33 7.73
CA LEU A 588 11.28 35.42 8.23
C LEU A 588 12.77 35.01 8.20
N VAL A 589 13.59 35.72 7.43
CA VAL A 589 15.04 35.49 7.44
C VAL A 589 15.60 36.05 8.74
N THR A 590 16.36 35.24 9.46
CA THR A 590 17.02 35.65 10.71
C THR A 590 18.51 35.88 10.53
N ASP A 591 19.13 36.54 11.50
CA ASP A 591 20.57 36.71 11.54
C ASP A 591 21.32 35.47 12.06
N LEU A 592 20.57 34.45 12.51
CA LEU A 592 21.11 33.17 12.95
C LEU A 592 21.65 32.37 11.77
N VAL A 593 22.80 31.74 11.96
CA VAL A 593 23.48 30.96 10.93
C VAL A 593 23.31 29.45 11.15
N CYS A 594 23.19 28.73 10.07
CA CYS A 594 23.08 27.27 10.09
C CYS A 594 24.43 26.64 10.47
N THR A 595 24.48 25.86 11.53
CA THR A 595 25.68 25.16 12.01
C THR A 595 26.26 24.16 10.99
N LYS A 596 25.47 23.72 9.99
CA LYS A 596 25.91 22.77 8.96
C LYS A 596 26.55 23.42 7.73
N CYS A 597 26.13 24.61 7.33
CA CYS A 597 26.56 25.18 6.05
C CYS A 597 26.82 26.71 6.09
N GLY A 598 26.65 27.37 7.24
CA GLY A 598 26.85 28.80 7.39
C GLY A 598 25.81 29.72 6.75
N ALA A 599 24.78 29.18 6.09
CA ALA A 599 23.70 30.00 5.53
C ALA A 599 22.75 30.47 6.65
N HIS A 600 22.04 31.59 6.41
CA HIS A 600 21.04 32.08 7.38
C HIS A 600 19.97 31.04 7.70
N LEU A 601 19.40 31.11 8.90
CA LEU A 601 18.23 30.33 9.29
C LEU A 601 16.96 31.14 9.02
N ASN A 602 15.98 30.44 8.48
CA ASN A 602 14.63 30.94 8.25
C ASN A 602 13.73 30.55 9.42
N LEU A 603 13.07 31.53 10.04
CA LEU A 603 12.05 31.30 11.06
C LEU A 603 10.68 31.17 10.40
N ARG A 604 9.96 30.12 10.78
CA ARG A 604 8.61 29.84 10.29
C ARG A 604 7.68 29.53 11.46
N ASP A 605 6.42 29.89 11.31
CA ASP A 605 5.38 29.43 12.20
C ASP A 605 4.97 28.00 11.81
N GLY A 606 4.87 27.10 12.77
CA GLY A 606 4.52 25.71 12.58
C GLY A 606 3.40 25.28 13.53
N LYS A 607 2.72 24.17 13.21
CA LYS A 607 1.63 23.61 14.04
C LYS A 607 2.02 23.33 15.52
N ARG A 608 3.31 23.21 15.80
CA ARG A 608 3.88 22.97 17.15
C ARG A 608 4.66 24.18 17.69
N GLY A 609 4.45 25.35 17.12
CA GLY A 609 5.16 26.58 17.41
C GLY A 609 6.27 26.92 16.41
N PRO A 610 7.00 28.04 16.64
CA PRO A 610 8.06 28.51 15.76
C PRO A 610 9.20 27.51 15.60
N TRP A 611 9.77 27.44 14.41
CA TRP A 611 10.90 26.58 14.11
C TRP A 611 11.90 27.23 13.13
N LEU A 612 13.18 26.86 13.27
CA LEU A 612 14.27 27.39 12.46
C LEU A 612 14.76 26.34 11.46
N GLY A 613 14.82 26.71 10.20
CA GLY A 613 15.35 25.86 9.12
C GLY A 613 16.31 26.59 8.19
N CYS A 614 17.32 25.89 7.68
CA CYS A 614 18.32 26.47 6.81
C CYS A 614 17.71 27.07 5.53
N SER A 615 18.11 28.29 5.17
CA SER A 615 17.70 28.98 3.93
C SER A 615 18.19 28.28 2.66
N ALA A 616 19.27 27.51 2.75
CA ALA A 616 19.80 26.72 1.63
C ALA A 616 19.06 25.40 1.38
N PHE A 617 17.93 25.16 2.04
CA PHE A 617 17.09 23.98 1.71
C PHE A 617 16.63 24.01 0.24
N PRO A 618 16.64 22.90 -0.50
CA PRO A 618 16.89 21.50 -0.08
C PRO A 618 18.36 21.05 -0.10
N LYS A 619 19.32 21.89 -0.50
CA LYS A 619 20.76 21.56 -0.53
C LYS A 619 21.32 21.31 0.86
N CYS A 620 20.87 22.09 1.85
CA CYS A 620 21.18 21.88 3.26
C CYS A 620 19.88 21.61 4.05
N ARG A 621 19.88 20.56 4.88
CA ARG A 621 18.75 20.19 5.76
C ARG A 621 19.01 20.57 7.22
N GLY A 622 19.82 21.61 7.46
CA GLY A 622 20.10 22.13 8.80
C GLY A 622 18.82 22.64 9.47
N ARG A 623 18.65 22.33 10.73
CA ARG A 623 17.56 22.81 11.60
C ARG A 623 18.12 23.11 12.96
N GLU A 624 17.60 24.15 13.60
CA GLU A 624 17.89 24.48 14.98
C GLU A 624 16.59 24.45 15.79
N THR A 625 16.71 24.01 17.04
CA THR A 625 15.57 23.93 17.95
C THR A 625 15.31 25.31 18.53
N PHE A 626 14.17 25.91 18.23
CA PHE A 626 13.81 27.26 18.67
C PHE A 626 13.84 27.40 20.20
N SER A 627 13.35 26.42 20.93
CA SER A 627 13.33 26.39 22.41
C SER A 627 14.72 26.28 23.07
N LYS A 628 15.78 26.03 22.31
CA LYS A 628 17.17 26.04 22.82
C LYS A 628 17.83 27.41 22.76
N LEU A 629 17.21 28.38 22.13
CA LEU A 629 17.71 29.76 22.13
C LEU A 629 17.53 30.39 23.50
N PRO A 630 18.33 31.38 23.88
CA PRO A 630 18.10 32.17 25.07
C PRO A 630 16.70 32.81 25.09
N GLU A 631 16.07 32.87 26.24
CA GLU A 631 14.68 33.39 26.35
C GLU A 631 14.47 34.79 25.77
N PRO A 632 15.40 35.75 25.95
CA PRO A 632 15.31 37.07 25.32
C PRO A 632 15.28 36.98 23.77
N ASP A 633 16.06 36.10 23.19
CA ASP A 633 16.12 35.90 21.72
C ASP A 633 14.84 35.25 21.19
N GLN A 634 14.31 34.28 21.93
CA GLN A 634 13.01 33.69 21.58
C GLN A 634 11.91 34.74 21.52
N LYS A 635 11.77 35.55 22.55
CA LYS A 635 10.76 36.63 22.60
C LYS A 635 10.96 37.70 21.52
N ALA A 636 12.21 38.07 21.22
CA ALA A 636 12.52 38.98 20.15
C ALA A 636 12.14 38.42 18.76
N LEU A 637 12.46 37.16 18.51
CA LEU A 637 12.15 36.48 17.25
C LEU A 637 10.63 36.22 17.09
N GLU A 638 9.91 35.87 18.15
CA GLU A 638 8.47 35.72 18.13
C GLU A 638 7.77 37.04 17.80
N ARG A 639 8.21 38.16 18.39
CA ARG A 639 7.66 39.48 18.05
C ARG A 639 7.92 39.85 16.60
N ARG A 640 9.15 39.66 16.10
CA ARG A 640 9.52 39.90 14.69
C ARG A 640 8.71 38.99 13.75
N LEU A 641 8.45 37.73 14.14
CA LEU A 641 7.62 36.79 13.37
C LEU A 641 6.15 37.26 13.32
N ALA A 642 5.60 37.70 14.45
CA ALA A 642 4.25 38.21 14.52
C ALA A 642 4.05 39.49 13.68
N GLU A 643 5.02 40.43 13.73
CA GLU A 643 5.04 41.61 12.88
C GLU A 643 5.18 41.25 11.40
N HIS A 644 6.05 40.29 11.06
CA HIS A 644 6.22 39.80 9.70
C HIS A 644 4.95 39.16 9.15
N LEU A 645 4.26 38.34 9.94
CA LEU A 645 3.00 37.69 9.55
C LEU A 645 1.84 38.73 9.45
N GLY A 646 1.78 39.68 10.38
CA GLY A 646 0.76 40.73 10.38
C GLY A 646 0.88 41.72 9.22
N GLY A 647 2.11 41.97 8.72
CA GLY A 647 2.37 42.83 7.56
C GLY A 647 2.10 42.18 6.19
N GLN A 648 1.75 40.89 6.14
CA GLN A 648 1.51 40.19 4.89
C GLN A 648 0.11 40.43 4.37
N ARG A 649 -0.01 40.72 3.06
CA ARG A 649 -1.33 40.83 2.40
C ARG A 649 -2.03 39.50 2.45
N THR A 650 -3.24 39.45 2.98
CA THR A 650 -4.11 38.28 2.93
C THR A 650 -4.41 37.95 1.46
N LEU A 651 -4.15 36.74 1.04
CA LEU A 651 -4.48 36.28 -0.30
C LEU A 651 -6.00 36.33 -0.48
N SER A 652 -6.48 37.07 -1.47
CA SER A 652 -7.89 37.12 -1.83
C SER A 652 -8.09 36.39 -3.16
N LEU A 653 -8.93 35.37 -3.16
CA LEU A 653 -9.36 34.64 -4.33
C LEU A 653 -10.86 34.83 -4.51
N THR A 654 -11.32 34.87 -5.75
CA THR A 654 -12.75 34.99 -6.08
C THR A 654 -13.17 33.92 -7.08
N ARG A 655 -14.46 33.63 -7.13
CA ARG A 655 -15.05 32.85 -8.21
C ARG A 655 -14.87 33.58 -9.55
N ARG A 656 -15.19 32.94 -10.66
CA ARG A 656 -15.10 33.55 -12.00
C ARG A 656 -16.00 34.77 -12.19
N ASP A 657 -16.98 34.97 -11.32
CA ASP A 657 -17.80 36.19 -11.26
C ASP A 657 -17.00 37.43 -10.80
N GLY A 658 -15.79 37.24 -10.30
CA GLY A 658 -14.93 38.30 -9.79
C GLY A 658 -15.35 38.92 -8.47
N ALA A 659 -16.47 38.47 -7.89
CA ALA A 659 -17.11 39.09 -6.70
C ALA A 659 -17.18 38.13 -5.50
N THR A 660 -17.52 36.86 -5.73
CA THR A 660 -17.72 35.88 -4.64
C THR A 660 -16.37 35.40 -4.10
N PRO A 661 -16.03 35.67 -2.81
CA PRO A 661 -14.75 35.28 -2.25
C PRO A 661 -14.64 33.75 -2.04
N VAL A 662 -13.45 33.23 -2.24
CA VAL A 662 -13.12 31.82 -2.01
C VAL A 662 -12.07 31.74 -0.89
N PRO A 663 -12.48 31.46 0.36
CA PRO A 663 -11.58 31.35 1.50
C PRO A 663 -10.72 30.08 1.45
N GLU A 664 -9.63 30.08 2.22
CA GLU A 664 -8.85 28.87 2.48
C GLU A 664 -9.73 27.78 3.11
N GLY A 665 -9.55 26.53 2.71
CA GLY A 665 -10.37 25.41 3.18
C GLY A 665 -11.64 25.16 2.36
N THR A 666 -11.92 25.95 1.32
CA THR A 666 -13.05 25.71 0.41
C THR A 666 -12.83 24.37 -0.32
N PRO A 667 -13.78 23.42 -0.27
CA PRO A 667 -13.67 22.17 -1.01
C PRO A 667 -13.57 22.41 -2.53
N VAL A 668 -12.56 21.86 -3.18
CA VAL A 668 -12.38 22.03 -4.64
C VAL A 668 -13.56 21.44 -5.42
N ALA A 669 -14.20 20.39 -4.90
CA ALA A 669 -15.42 19.83 -5.49
C ALA A 669 -16.57 20.85 -5.63
N SER A 670 -16.67 21.83 -4.72
CA SER A 670 -17.67 22.91 -4.81
C SER A 670 -17.33 24.01 -5.84
N LEU A 671 -16.12 23.94 -6.39
CA LEU A 671 -15.62 24.85 -7.43
C LEU A 671 -15.56 24.18 -8.81
N THR A 672 -15.86 22.90 -8.93
CA THR A 672 -15.88 22.17 -10.20
C THR A 672 -17.01 22.68 -11.08
N ILE A 673 -16.72 22.93 -12.36
CA ILE A 673 -17.70 23.32 -13.36
C ILE A 673 -18.19 22.04 -14.06
N GLU A 674 -19.51 21.78 -14.06
CA GLU A 674 -20.09 20.64 -14.78
C GLU A 674 -19.75 20.72 -16.27
N GLY A 675 -19.23 19.61 -16.83
CA GLY A 675 -18.76 19.55 -18.22
C GLY A 675 -17.42 20.24 -18.48
N GLY A 676 -16.73 20.72 -17.41
CA GLY A 676 -15.46 21.45 -17.52
C GLY A 676 -14.22 20.61 -17.87
N VAL A 677 -14.34 19.30 -18.10
CA VAL A 677 -13.24 18.45 -18.56
C VAL A 677 -13.31 18.35 -20.07
N ALA A 678 -12.34 18.93 -20.76
CA ALA A 678 -12.21 18.78 -22.20
C ALA A 678 -11.78 17.33 -22.53
N GLU A 679 -12.55 16.61 -23.34
CA GLU A 679 -12.16 15.28 -23.82
C GLU A 679 -11.25 15.41 -25.05
N LEU A 680 -10.20 14.55 -25.10
CA LEU A 680 -9.44 14.42 -26.34
C LEU A 680 -10.30 13.70 -27.37
N GLN A 681 -10.33 14.23 -28.59
CA GLN A 681 -11.02 13.59 -29.69
C GLN A 681 -10.35 12.25 -30.02
N PRO A 682 -11.12 11.20 -30.31
CA PRO A 682 -10.56 9.96 -30.79
C PRO A 682 -9.82 10.20 -32.11
N PHE A 683 -8.71 9.52 -32.31
CA PHE A 683 -8.04 9.50 -33.61
C PHE A 683 -8.78 8.53 -34.53
N PRO A 684 -9.11 8.90 -35.76
CA PRO A 684 -9.89 8.08 -36.70
C PRO A 684 -9.26 6.73 -37.01
#